data_d1adcb6d93aabedbaec6f1e625f88edf
#
_entry.id   d1adcb6d93aabedbaec6f1e625f88edf
#
_cell.length_a   1.000
_cell.length_b   1.000
_cell.length_c   1.000
_cell.angle_alpha   90.00
_cell.angle_beta   90.00
_cell.angle_gamma   90.00
#
_symmetry.space_group_name_H-M   'P 1'
#
loop_
_entity.id
_entity.type
_entity.pdbx_description
1 polymer ?
#
loop_
_entity_poly.entity_id
_entity_poly.type
_entity_poly.pdbx_seq_one_letter_code
_entity_poly.pdbx_strand_id
1 'polypeptide(L)'
;MKILSPVKYEYGNLKIGGGGFVTGITFHSTDSKTLYIRTDIGGVYRYDFDKSTWVYLAEKVTADDPAQTYPLAIALDENDPNKLFFTCGDKRSNYICISDDKGENIIQKTLPCSVHGNEVGRATGDRLIYKNGRLYFGSQTAGIIYSEDMGDSWQSVDLFGEKNISLIWTDSEGKLFIAGCSGEANSPDGVTRGHTLYCSTDGLKSFVPLTAPDPVKYENSSYYGFVPQRITSDSIYIYITFASSGEVFYGGMGAYACDTGSLSGGKVYRYRIENGVPVFNKDITPEDHIPCGYSGICSNGKMLLLSTVCRKNGGDIIYTSTDSGESWKIIMNRLEYCRFDWNIPYMKPRYNGGGNCVHWISDIKLSPFDSDTALFNTGTGLFMITGLASGDVLVKPFCEGIEETVHLNVYTTPHGRNRIIDIIGDLGGFAFEDYDSECENSFANENGDRYITCLNADLTLSDPEYIVSTPRGNWTGKTKGGLILSKDCGSTWERLPMPRGLSEFIDKKLDNIEKPNVDSGWTAISADGKRIMWAVAGGRGFSNKAVCYTDDEGKTWQKSIFTDSSGNSADEHNVKIFSDYYNSDLFFAIAERENLGLYISRDKGATFREVSIKADIKCPRYAHYQLSRQPDKSGVFWLANGIKGLYRFEIKSDSVGISDILPEDRINCIGFGKGLEETPAMYVTGNISGEYGFFISDDLGESFARINTDRQQYGVIHSICGDMREHGVFCLATGSHGLMFGRQKNLAKP
;
A
#
# COMPACT_ATOMS: atom_id res chain seq x y z
N MET A 1 -9.67 27.78 22.85
CA MET A 1 -8.48 27.30 22.17
C MET A 1 -7.67 28.46 21.60
N LYS A 2 -6.33 28.42 21.68
CA LYS A 2 -5.43 29.45 21.16
C LYS A 2 -4.50 28.81 20.10
N ILE A 3 -4.33 29.47 18.95
CA ILE A 3 -3.34 29.09 17.96
C ILE A 3 -2.04 29.81 18.25
N LEU A 4 -0.97 29.06 18.41
CA LEU A 4 0.39 29.54 18.62
C LEU A 4 1.12 29.69 17.28
N SER A 5 2.26 30.38 17.31
CA SER A 5 3.14 30.44 16.13
C SER A 5 3.64 29.04 15.74
N PRO A 6 3.76 28.74 14.43
CA PRO A 6 4.26 27.46 13.96
C PRO A 6 5.65 27.13 14.50
N VAL A 7 5.87 25.88 14.81
CA VAL A 7 7.16 25.34 15.26
C VAL A 7 7.86 24.59 14.12
N LYS A 8 9.14 24.81 13.94
CA LYS A 8 9.90 24.18 12.85
C LYS A 8 10.33 22.76 13.22
N TYR A 9 10.03 21.81 12.33
CA TYR A 9 10.41 20.42 12.43
C TYR A 9 11.26 19.97 11.23
N GLU A 10 12.08 18.97 11.45
CA GLU A 10 12.69 18.15 10.40
C GLU A 10 11.93 16.84 10.32
N TYR A 11 11.76 16.33 9.09
CA TYR A 11 11.07 15.09 8.82
C TYR A 11 11.99 14.07 8.19
N GLY A 12 11.77 12.81 8.51
CA GLY A 12 12.48 11.67 7.92
C GLY A 12 11.61 10.41 7.95
N ASN A 13 12.04 9.38 7.24
CA ASN A 13 11.43 8.05 7.30
C ASN A 13 12.25 7.13 8.20
N LEU A 14 11.55 6.27 8.95
CA LEU A 14 12.18 5.08 9.51
C LEU A 14 12.32 4.05 8.39
N LYS A 15 13.55 3.64 8.13
CA LYS A 15 13.88 2.87 6.93
C LYS A 15 13.75 1.37 7.13
N ILE A 16 12.85 0.75 6.39
CA ILE A 16 12.80 -0.70 6.23
C ILE A 16 13.26 -1.14 4.85
N GLY A 17 13.41 -0.20 3.92
CA GLY A 17 13.73 -0.44 2.51
C GLY A 17 12.53 -0.93 1.71
N GLY A 18 11.33 -0.69 2.19
CA GLY A 18 10.09 -1.12 1.56
C GLY A 18 9.88 -0.45 0.20
N GLY A 19 9.90 -1.22 -0.88
CA GLY A 19 9.74 -0.70 -2.24
C GLY A 19 8.29 -0.66 -2.70
N GLY A 20 7.36 -1.30 -1.98
CA GLY A 20 5.97 -1.41 -2.34
C GLY A 20 5.73 -2.06 -3.70
N PHE A 21 4.54 -1.84 -4.30
CA PHE A 21 4.27 -2.31 -5.65
C PHE A 21 4.53 -1.21 -6.68
N VAL A 22 5.77 -1.16 -7.19
CA VAL A 22 6.11 -0.32 -8.35
C VAL A 22 5.38 -0.86 -9.59
N THR A 23 4.54 -0.04 -10.22
CA THR A 23 3.68 -0.45 -11.33
C THR A 23 4.17 0.03 -12.70
N GLY A 24 5.22 0.84 -12.76
CA GLY A 24 5.84 1.26 -14.00
C GLY A 24 7.16 1.98 -13.79
N ILE A 25 8.07 1.82 -14.77
CA ILE A 25 9.42 2.38 -14.81
C ILE A 25 9.53 3.23 -16.07
N THR A 26 9.99 4.47 -15.97
CA THR A 26 10.07 5.39 -17.11
C THR A 26 11.41 6.10 -17.14
N PHE A 27 12.30 5.67 -18.04
CA PHE A 27 13.53 6.40 -18.37
C PHE A 27 13.23 7.50 -19.40
N HIS A 28 13.92 8.61 -19.29
CA HIS A 28 13.96 9.57 -20.37
C HIS A 28 14.83 9.02 -21.52
N SER A 29 14.42 9.27 -22.77
CA SER A 29 15.08 8.68 -23.94
C SER A 29 16.46 9.27 -24.24
N THR A 30 16.70 10.52 -23.86
CA THR A 30 17.91 11.29 -24.20
C THR A 30 18.65 11.90 -23.00
N ASP A 31 18.02 11.98 -21.80
CA ASP A 31 18.66 12.48 -20.58
C ASP A 31 18.92 11.36 -19.59
N SER A 32 20.21 11.06 -19.35
CA SER A 32 20.63 9.99 -18.44
C SER A 32 20.37 10.26 -16.96
N LYS A 33 20.02 11.49 -16.60
CA LYS A 33 19.70 11.89 -15.21
C LYS A 33 18.21 12.01 -14.94
N THR A 34 17.35 11.53 -15.85
CA THR A 34 15.90 11.59 -15.69
C THR A 34 15.30 10.19 -15.72
N LEU A 35 14.83 9.75 -14.55
CA LEU A 35 14.21 8.45 -14.31
C LEU A 35 13.08 8.60 -13.29
N TYR A 36 11.92 8.05 -13.63
CA TYR A 36 10.74 8.03 -12.76
C TYR A 36 10.20 6.62 -12.59
N ILE A 37 9.54 6.41 -11.47
CA ILE A 37 8.67 5.25 -11.23
C ILE A 37 7.30 5.72 -10.76
N ARG A 38 6.31 4.88 -10.93
CA ARG A 38 5.01 4.99 -10.30
C ARG A 38 4.72 3.74 -9.48
N THR A 39 4.03 3.93 -8.37
CA THR A 39 3.54 2.84 -7.50
C THR A 39 2.02 2.80 -7.53
N ASP A 40 1.40 1.79 -6.93
CA ASP A 40 -0.05 1.70 -6.93
C ASP A 40 -0.73 2.59 -5.88
N ILE A 41 -0.04 2.90 -4.77
CA ILE A 41 -0.59 3.74 -3.68
C ILE A 41 0.34 4.86 -3.19
N GLY A 42 1.61 4.84 -3.57
CA GLY A 42 2.62 5.80 -3.07
C GLY A 42 2.88 6.99 -4.00
N GLY A 43 2.28 7.04 -5.20
CA GLY A 43 2.49 8.15 -6.11
C GLY A 43 3.64 7.95 -7.10
N VAL A 44 4.15 9.06 -7.61
CA VAL A 44 5.30 9.11 -8.52
C VAL A 44 6.55 9.47 -7.75
N TYR A 45 7.66 8.81 -8.10
CA TYR A 45 8.98 9.08 -7.56
C TYR A 45 9.95 9.42 -8.68
N ARG A 46 10.87 10.35 -8.42
CA ARG A 46 12.00 10.70 -9.29
C ARG A 46 13.30 10.21 -8.66
N TYR A 47 14.18 9.61 -9.45
CA TYR A 47 15.50 9.23 -8.96
C TYR A 47 16.45 10.42 -8.94
N ASP A 48 17.05 10.69 -7.79
CA ASP A 48 18.13 11.68 -7.60
C ASP A 48 19.48 10.95 -7.76
N PHE A 49 20.11 11.10 -8.93
CA PHE A 49 21.38 10.43 -9.25
C PHE A 49 22.56 10.94 -8.43
N ASP A 50 22.48 12.17 -7.93
CA ASP A 50 23.57 12.76 -7.14
C ASP A 50 23.53 12.26 -5.68
N LYS A 51 22.34 11.95 -5.17
CA LYS A 51 22.13 11.37 -3.83
C LYS A 51 21.92 9.86 -3.84
N SER A 52 21.74 9.25 -5.01
CA SER A 52 21.43 7.82 -5.17
C SER A 52 20.19 7.38 -4.41
N THR A 53 19.12 8.16 -4.45
CA THR A 53 17.87 7.93 -3.74
C THR A 53 16.66 8.35 -4.56
N TRP A 54 15.52 7.72 -4.31
CA TRP A 54 14.25 8.13 -4.85
C TRP A 54 13.68 9.32 -4.08
N VAL A 55 13.12 10.28 -4.79
CA VAL A 55 12.46 11.48 -4.25
C VAL A 55 10.96 11.33 -4.45
N TYR A 56 10.22 11.37 -3.37
CA TYR A 56 8.76 11.32 -3.35
C TYR A 56 8.15 12.63 -3.86
N LEU A 57 7.27 12.56 -4.88
CA LEU A 57 6.70 13.77 -5.48
C LEU A 57 5.31 14.14 -4.92
N ALA A 58 4.73 13.32 -4.07
CA ALA A 58 3.40 13.55 -3.49
C ALA A 58 3.44 14.07 -2.03
N GLU A 59 4.55 14.65 -1.58
CA GLU A 59 4.67 15.20 -0.21
C GLU A 59 3.60 16.25 0.14
N LYS A 60 3.14 17.02 -0.86
CA LYS A 60 2.14 18.10 -0.71
C LYS A 60 0.69 17.59 -0.67
N VAL A 61 0.48 16.31 -0.92
CA VAL A 61 -0.86 15.71 -1.02
C VAL A 61 -1.50 15.60 0.34
N THR A 62 -2.74 16.08 0.45
CA THR A 62 -3.52 16.01 1.69
C THR A 62 -4.41 14.78 1.74
N ALA A 63 -4.90 14.44 2.93
CA ALA A 63 -5.86 13.36 3.10
C ALA A 63 -7.23 13.64 2.44
N ASP A 64 -7.55 14.90 2.18
CA ASP A 64 -8.82 15.30 1.56
C ASP A 64 -8.87 15.04 0.07
N ASP A 65 -7.71 15.12 -0.61
CA ASP A 65 -7.57 14.77 -2.03
C ASP A 65 -6.30 13.95 -2.24
N PRO A 66 -6.30 12.64 -1.95
CA PRO A 66 -5.14 11.77 -2.08
C PRO A 66 -4.91 11.26 -3.49
N ALA A 67 -5.60 11.77 -4.51
CA ALA A 67 -5.59 11.21 -5.87
C ALA A 67 -4.19 11.08 -6.48
N GLN A 68 -3.25 11.98 -6.18
CA GLN A 68 -1.87 11.89 -6.68
C GLN A 68 -1.09 10.69 -6.13
N THR A 69 -1.51 10.10 -5.03
CA THR A 69 -0.87 8.88 -4.50
C THR A 69 -1.26 7.63 -5.28
N TYR A 70 -2.22 7.72 -6.22
CA TYR A 70 -2.72 6.62 -7.05
C TYR A 70 -2.45 6.87 -8.54
N PRO A 71 -1.18 6.92 -8.99
CA PRO A 71 -0.85 7.14 -10.39
C PRO A 71 -1.13 5.89 -11.24
N LEU A 72 -1.60 6.12 -12.47
CA LEU A 72 -1.86 5.04 -13.43
C LEU A 72 -0.84 5.00 -14.57
N ALA A 73 -0.37 6.15 -15.03
CA ALA A 73 0.54 6.23 -16.17
C ALA A 73 1.45 7.47 -16.10
N ILE A 74 2.66 7.36 -16.65
CA ILE A 74 3.64 8.45 -16.77
C ILE A 74 4.00 8.64 -18.24
N ALA A 75 4.19 9.89 -18.68
CA ALA A 75 4.83 10.24 -19.93
C ALA A 75 5.85 11.37 -19.70
N LEU A 76 6.86 11.41 -20.56
CA LEU A 76 7.90 12.44 -20.57
C LEU A 76 7.92 13.13 -21.93
N ASP A 77 8.37 14.37 -21.97
CA ASP A 77 8.69 15.04 -23.24
C ASP A 77 10.10 14.65 -23.67
N GLU A 78 10.24 13.97 -24.80
CA GLU A 78 11.54 13.51 -25.31
C GLU A 78 12.56 14.65 -25.57
N ASN A 79 12.07 15.89 -25.71
CA ASN A 79 12.86 17.07 -26.00
C ASN A 79 13.13 17.96 -24.78
N ASP A 80 12.38 17.77 -23.69
CA ASP A 80 12.55 18.54 -22.44
C ASP A 80 12.49 17.63 -21.21
N PRO A 81 13.63 17.27 -20.63
CA PRO A 81 13.70 16.38 -19.48
C PRO A 81 13.10 16.98 -18.20
N ASN A 82 12.72 18.26 -18.20
CA ASN A 82 12.03 18.86 -17.05
C ASN A 82 10.53 18.58 -17.06
N LYS A 83 9.95 18.23 -18.23
CA LYS A 83 8.54 17.98 -18.37
C LYS A 83 8.14 16.57 -17.96
N LEU A 84 7.22 16.52 -17.01
CA LEU A 84 6.60 15.30 -16.50
C LEU A 84 5.09 15.39 -16.65
N PHE A 85 4.50 14.32 -17.15
CA PHE A 85 3.05 14.12 -17.21
C PHE A 85 2.69 12.81 -16.53
N PHE A 86 1.65 12.79 -15.70
CA PHE A 86 1.11 11.54 -15.18
C PHE A 86 -0.39 11.64 -14.92
N THR A 87 -1.09 10.53 -15.07
CA THR A 87 -2.50 10.43 -14.71
C THR A 87 -2.65 9.76 -13.35
N CYS A 88 -3.59 10.22 -12.55
CA CYS A 88 -3.87 9.67 -11.22
C CYS A 88 -5.35 9.78 -10.85
N GLY A 89 -5.81 8.95 -9.93
CA GLY A 89 -7.19 9.01 -9.44
C GLY A 89 -7.54 7.99 -8.36
N ASP A 90 -8.55 8.35 -7.53
CA ASP A 90 -9.05 7.57 -6.40
C ASP A 90 -10.57 7.32 -6.44
N LYS A 91 -11.22 7.36 -7.60
CA LYS A 91 -12.69 7.30 -7.82
C LYS A 91 -13.42 8.61 -7.57
N ARG A 92 -12.94 9.47 -6.67
CA ARG A 92 -13.54 10.78 -6.36
C ARG A 92 -12.95 11.88 -7.23
N SER A 93 -11.64 11.86 -7.35
CA SER A 93 -10.85 12.86 -8.07
C SER A 93 -9.98 12.17 -9.11
N ASN A 94 -9.92 12.72 -10.33
CA ASN A 94 -9.19 12.16 -11.46
C ASN A 94 -8.46 13.27 -12.20
N TYR A 95 -7.14 13.17 -12.33
CA TYR A 95 -6.30 14.23 -12.85
C TYR A 95 -5.31 13.77 -13.91
N ILE A 96 -5.03 14.67 -14.85
CA ILE A 96 -3.73 14.78 -15.49
C ILE A 96 -2.89 15.77 -14.68
N CYS A 97 -1.73 15.34 -14.28
CA CYS A 97 -0.75 16.10 -13.51
C CYS A 97 0.39 16.48 -14.45
N ILE A 98 0.81 17.74 -14.41
CA ILE A 98 1.81 18.32 -15.32
C ILE A 98 2.84 19.07 -14.48
N SER A 99 4.11 18.89 -14.83
CA SER A 99 5.22 19.64 -14.25
C SER A 99 6.21 20.04 -15.35
N ASP A 100 6.76 21.24 -15.25
CA ASP A 100 7.84 21.75 -16.10
C ASP A 100 9.19 21.83 -15.33
N ASP A 101 9.27 21.27 -14.14
CA ASP A 101 10.44 21.34 -13.25
C ASP A 101 10.74 20.01 -12.53
N LYS A 102 10.60 18.90 -13.27
CA LYS A 102 10.89 17.54 -12.79
C LYS A 102 10.04 17.10 -11.58
N GLY A 103 8.83 17.66 -11.41
CA GLY A 103 7.89 17.30 -10.35
C GLY A 103 8.00 18.14 -9.07
N GLU A 104 8.85 19.17 -9.01
CA GLU A 104 8.92 20.06 -7.84
C GLU A 104 7.60 20.85 -7.66
N ASN A 105 7.01 21.28 -8.79
CA ASN A 105 5.67 21.88 -8.82
C ASN A 105 4.79 21.11 -9.81
N ILE A 106 3.61 20.74 -9.35
CA ILE A 106 2.66 19.92 -10.11
C ILE A 106 1.36 20.70 -10.27
N ILE A 107 0.91 20.85 -11.51
CA ILE A 107 -0.39 21.41 -11.87
C ILE A 107 -1.35 20.25 -12.14
N GLN A 108 -2.48 20.23 -11.44
CA GLN A 108 -3.55 19.26 -11.63
C GLN A 108 -4.63 19.83 -12.57
N LYS A 109 -5.05 19.05 -13.56
CA LYS A 109 -6.22 19.35 -14.41
C LYS A 109 -7.15 18.14 -14.40
N THR A 110 -8.45 18.39 -14.29
CA THR A 110 -9.44 17.31 -14.20
C THR A 110 -9.52 16.52 -15.50
N LEU A 111 -9.49 15.20 -15.40
CA LEU A 111 -9.75 14.29 -16.52
C LEU A 111 -11.26 14.05 -16.68
N PRO A 112 -11.76 13.90 -17.94
CA PRO A 112 -13.17 13.63 -18.21
C PRO A 112 -13.55 12.15 -17.99
N CYS A 113 -12.67 11.34 -17.42
CA CYS A 113 -12.89 9.92 -17.20
C CYS A 113 -12.32 9.49 -15.83
N SER A 114 -12.82 8.39 -15.31
CA SER A 114 -12.32 7.82 -14.06
C SER A 114 -10.93 7.19 -14.24
N VAL A 115 -10.07 7.41 -13.26
CA VAL A 115 -8.75 6.79 -13.11
C VAL A 115 -8.71 6.03 -11.79
N HIS A 116 -8.27 4.79 -11.84
CA HIS A 116 -8.19 3.90 -10.69
C HIS A 116 -6.77 3.35 -10.57
N GLY A 117 -5.88 4.15 -9.98
CA GLY A 117 -4.45 3.82 -9.89
C GLY A 117 -4.15 2.56 -9.08
N ASN A 118 -4.96 2.25 -8.08
CA ASN A 118 -4.83 1.05 -7.24
C ASN A 118 -5.88 -0.02 -7.56
N GLU A 119 -6.24 -0.22 -8.82
CA GLU A 119 -7.22 -1.23 -9.21
C GLU A 119 -6.75 -2.07 -10.40
N VAL A 120 -7.64 -2.86 -10.94
CA VAL A 120 -7.38 -3.77 -12.06
C VAL A 120 -6.76 -3.04 -13.25
N GLY A 121 -5.66 -3.59 -13.76
CA GLY A 121 -4.90 -3.00 -14.85
C GLY A 121 -3.90 -1.90 -14.44
N ARG A 122 -3.67 -1.70 -13.15
CA ARG A 122 -2.69 -0.73 -12.62
C ARG A 122 -1.27 -0.96 -13.10
N ALA A 123 -0.90 -2.20 -13.39
CA ALA A 123 0.45 -2.61 -13.77
C ALA A 123 0.63 -2.88 -15.27
N THR A 124 -0.42 -2.72 -16.08
CA THR A 124 -0.32 -2.78 -17.54
C THR A 124 0.16 -1.44 -18.10
N GLY A 125 0.60 -1.38 -19.31
CA GLY A 125 0.92 -0.10 -19.90
C GLY A 125 2.03 -0.17 -20.92
N ASP A 126 2.61 0.93 -21.42
CA ASP A 126 2.30 2.31 -21.02
C ASP A 126 0.91 2.75 -21.52
N ARG A 127 0.27 3.68 -20.80
CA ARG A 127 -1.09 4.17 -21.10
C ARG A 127 -1.15 5.68 -21.35
N LEU A 128 -0.06 6.41 -21.17
CA LEU A 128 0.05 7.83 -21.41
C LEU A 128 1.21 8.08 -22.35
N ILE A 129 0.98 8.89 -23.37
CA ILE A 129 2.00 9.31 -24.34
C ILE A 129 1.90 10.82 -24.48
N TYR A 130 3.05 11.51 -24.47
CA TYR A 130 3.20 12.86 -24.95
C TYR A 130 4.04 12.84 -26.21
N LYS A 131 3.48 13.28 -27.34
CA LYS A 131 4.16 13.26 -28.64
C LYS A 131 3.69 14.40 -29.52
N ASN A 132 4.63 15.14 -30.13
CA ASN A 132 4.35 16.24 -31.04
C ASN A 132 3.36 17.28 -30.49
N GLY A 133 3.46 17.63 -29.20
CA GLY A 133 2.60 18.60 -28.55
C GLY A 133 1.23 18.06 -28.09
N ARG A 134 0.97 16.77 -28.25
CA ARG A 134 -0.30 16.14 -27.87
C ARG A 134 -0.12 15.13 -26.73
N LEU A 135 -1.09 15.08 -25.84
CA LEU A 135 -1.25 14.03 -24.84
C LEU A 135 -2.25 13.00 -25.35
N TYR A 136 -1.92 11.72 -25.21
CA TYR A 136 -2.81 10.60 -25.49
C TYR A 136 -2.92 9.73 -24.25
N PHE A 137 -4.15 9.42 -23.83
CA PHE A 137 -4.39 8.60 -22.65
C PHE A 137 -5.31 7.43 -22.94
N GLY A 138 -4.80 6.22 -22.70
CA GLY A 138 -5.57 4.98 -22.70
C GLY A 138 -6.22 4.75 -21.34
N SER A 139 -7.49 5.12 -21.21
CA SER A 139 -8.19 5.08 -19.94
C SER A 139 -8.72 3.68 -19.62
N GLN A 140 -9.06 3.47 -18.34
CA GLN A 140 -9.71 2.23 -17.90
C GLN A 140 -11.21 2.19 -18.20
N THR A 141 -11.84 3.34 -18.49
CA THR A 141 -13.30 3.47 -18.55
C THR A 141 -13.85 4.23 -19.76
N ALA A 142 -12.99 4.94 -20.50
CA ALA A 142 -13.41 5.83 -21.60
C ALA A 142 -12.60 5.63 -22.89
N GLY A 143 -12.02 4.44 -23.08
CA GLY A 143 -11.22 4.17 -24.26
C GLY A 143 -9.98 5.05 -24.37
N ILE A 144 -9.67 5.52 -25.57
CA ILE A 144 -8.56 6.45 -25.83
C ILE A 144 -9.12 7.87 -25.89
N ILE A 145 -8.52 8.77 -25.13
CA ILE A 145 -8.76 10.21 -25.20
C ILE A 145 -7.45 10.94 -25.50
N TYR A 146 -7.51 12.10 -26.14
CA TYR A 146 -6.34 12.92 -26.42
C TYR A 146 -6.62 14.41 -26.21
N SER A 147 -5.55 15.17 -25.94
CA SER A 147 -5.58 16.61 -25.72
C SER A 147 -4.51 17.29 -26.58
N GLU A 148 -4.86 18.42 -27.20
CA GLU A 148 -3.97 19.29 -28.00
C GLU A 148 -3.59 20.57 -27.26
N ASP A 149 -4.12 20.78 -26.07
CA ASP A 149 -4.01 22.00 -25.27
C ASP A 149 -3.50 21.72 -23.83
N MET A 150 -2.60 20.74 -23.70
CA MET A 150 -1.99 20.37 -22.42
C MET A 150 -3.02 20.00 -21.34
N GLY A 151 -4.08 19.28 -21.74
CA GLY A 151 -5.09 18.74 -20.83
C GLY A 151 -6.20 19.71 -20.43
N ASP A 152 -6.31 20.89 -21.07
CA ASP A 152 -7.45 21.81 -20.83
C ASP A 152 -8.74 21.27 -21.43
N SER A 153 -8.66 20.62 -22.59
CA SER A 153 -9.76 19.90 -23.21
C SER A 153 -9.34 18.53 -23.75
N TRP A 154 -10.33 17.63 -23.87
CA TRP A 154 -10.10 16.26 -24.31
C TRP A 154 -11.09 15.84 -25.36
N GLN A 155 -10.62 15.07 -26.34
CA GLN A 155 -11.41 14.46 -27.40
C GLN A 155 -11.32 12.94 -27.28
N SER A 156 -12.42 12.25 -27.60
CA SER A 156 -12.51 10.79 -27.57
C SER A 156 -12.25 10.18 -28.94
N VAL A 157 -11.68 8.98 -28.96
CA VAL A 157 -11.61 8.13 -30.15
C VAL A 157 -12.80 7.18 -30.12
N ASP A 158 -13.81 7.44 -30.94
CA ASP A 158 -15.13 6.77 -30.89
C ASP A 158 -15.08 5.23 -30.97
N LEU A 159 -14.11 4.66 -31.68
CA LEU A 159 -13.98 3.21 -31.83
C LEU A 159 -13.88 2.47 -30.49
N PHE A 160 -13.23 3.07 -29.51
CA PHE A 160 -12.98 2.39 -28.25
C PHE A 160 -14.10 2.58 -27.21
N GLY A 161 -14.89 3.65 -27.32
CA GLY A 161 -16.00 3.91 -26.41
C GLY A 161 -15.59 3.78 -24.95
N GLU A 162 -16.22 2.85 -24.22
CA GLU A 162 -15.94 2.58 -22.78
C GLU A 162 -14.94 1.43 -22.56
N LYS A 163 -14.19 1.01 -23.61
CA LYS A 163 -13.22 -0.08 -23.45
C LYS A 163 -12.09 0.28 -22.48
N ASN A 164 -11.70 -0.67 -21.68
CA ASN A 164 -10.48 -0.57 -20.86
C ASN A 164 -9.25 -0.76 -21.77
N ILE A 165 -8.48 0.30 -21.94
CA ILE A 165 -7.23 0.29 -22.70
C ILE A 165 -6.11 -0.23 -21.79
N SER A 166 -5.47 -1.32 -22.17
CA SER A 166 -4.38 -1.92 -21.40
C SER A 166 -3.02 -1.32 -21.75
N LEU A 167 -2.83 -0.89 -22.99
CA LEU A 167 -1.64 -0.18 -23.45
C LEU A 167 -1.94 0.73 -24.63
N ILE A 168 -1.14 1.78 -24.80
CA ILE A 168 -0.98 2.53 -26.05
C ILE A 168 0.51 2.69 -26.35
N TRP A 169 0.85 2.70 -27.62
CA TRP A 169 2.23 2.85 -28.08
C TRP A 169 2.26 3.59 -29.42
N THR A 170 3.34 4.32 -29.66
CA THR A 170 3.60 4.94 -30.97
C THR A 170 5.07 4.75 -31.35
N ASP A 171 5.34 4.74 -32.65
CA ASP A 171 6.71 4.77 -33.16
C ASP A 171 7.41 6.10 -32.86
N SER A 172 8.72 6.16 -33.11
CA SER A 172 9.52 7.37 -32.84
C SER A 172 9.05 8.60 -33.61
N GLU A 173 8.37 8.42 -34.76
CA GLU A 173 7.86 9.52 -35.60
C GLU A 173 6.42 9.93 -35.22
N GLY A 174 5.71 9.15 -34.37
CA GLY A 174 4.30 9.37 -34.05
C GLY A 174 3.34 9.07 -35.20
N LYS A 175 3.76 8.24 -36.16
CA LYS A 175 2.97 7.88 -37.36
C LYS A 175 2.17 6.59 -37.18
N LEU A 176 2.77 5.59 -36.54
CA LEU A 176 2.13 4.33 -36.20
C LEU A 176 1.68 4.34 -34.75
N PHE A 177 0.39 4.13 -34.54
CA PHE A 177 -0.19 3.91 -33.21
C PHE A 177 -0.65 2.47 -33.02
N ILE A 178 -0.39 1.90 -31.87
CA ILE A 178 -0.92 0.60 -31.44
C ILE A 178 -1.68 0.79 -30.13
N ALA A 179 -2.87 0.21 -30.06
CA ALA A 179 -3.71 0.19 -28.88
C ALA A 179 -4.07 -1.24 -28.50
N GLY A 180 -3.82 -1.58 -27.24
CA GLY A 180 -4.31 -2.80 -26.63
C GLY A 180 -5.50 -2.53 -25.72
N CYS A 181 -6.48 -3.42 -25.70
CA CYS A 181 -7.65 -3.28 -24.86
C CYS A 181 -8.12 -4.65 -24.32
N SER A 182 -9.03 -4.62 -23.36
CA SER A 182 -9.63 -5.82 -22.75
C SER A 182 -10.72 -6.48 -23.63
N GLY A 183 -10.88 -6.09 -24.88
CA GLY A 183 -11.98 -6.51 -25.74
C GLY A 183 -13.26 -5.71 -25.44
N GLU A 184 -14.43 -6.34 -25.48
CA GLU A 184 -15.67 -5.66 -25.16
C GLU A 184 -15.74 -5.32 -23.67
N ALA A 185 -16.01 -4.06 -23.36
CA ALA A 185 -16.24 -3.61 -22.00
C ALA A 185 -17.49 -4.30 -21.42
N ASN A 186 -17.45 -4.55 -20.10
CA ASN A 186 -18.62 -5.00 -19.34
C ASN A 186 -19.30 -6.28 -19.84
N SER A 187 -18.54 -7.25 -20.36
CA SER A 187 -19.11 -8.56 -20.60
C SER A 187 -19.61 -9.18 -19.27
N PRO A 188 -20.91 -9.43 -19.08
CA PRO A 188 -21.47 -9.88 -17.79
C PRO A 188 -20.91 -11.22 -17.32
N ASP A 189 -20.40 -12.04 -18.25
CA ASP A 189 -19.83 -13.34 -17.99
C ASP A 189 -18.30 -13.33 -17.83
N GLY A 190 -17.71 -12.14 -17.89
CA GLY A 190 -16.28 -12.00 -17.74
C GLY A 190 -15.43 -12.49 -18.90
N VAL A 191 -16.02 -12.79 -20.03
CA VAL A 191 -15.34 -13.32 -21.20
C VAL A 191 -14.83 -12.18 -22.09
N THR A 192 -13.54 -12.16 -22.41
CA THR A 192 -12.97 -11.24 -23.39
C THR A 192 -13.50 -11.62 -24.78
N ARG A 193 -14.21 -10.70 -25.44
CA ARG A 193 -14.74 -10.89 -26.81
C ARG A 193 -14.20 -9.81 -27.74
N GLY A 194 -14.23 -10.11 -29.02
CA GLY A 194 -13.75 -9.18 -30.05
C GLY A 194 -12.21 -9.07 -30.08
N HIS A 195 -11.75 -8.08 -30.82
CA HIS A 195 -10.32 -7.83 -30.96
C HIS A 195 -9.77 -7.10 -29.74
N THR A 196 -8.56 -7.46 -29.31
CA THR A 196 -7.86 -6.84 -28.19
C THR A 196 -6.66 -5.98 -28.63
N LEU A 197 -6.35 -5.97 -29.91
CA LEU A 197 -5.21 -5.22 -30.47
C LEU A 197 -5.61 -4.52 -31.76
N TYR A 198 -5.26 -3.23 -31.87
CA TYR A 198 -5.57 -2.37 -33.00
C TYR A 198 -4.36 -1.51 -33.39
N CYS A 199 -4.28 -1.10 -34.66
CA CYS A 199 -3.32 -0.09 -35.07
C CYS A 199 -3.98 1.01 -35.89
N SER A 200 -3.36 2.20 -35.89
CA SER A 200 -3.69 3.34 -36.70
C SER A 200 -2.43 3.89 -37.38
N THR A 201 -2.54 4.29 -38.64
CA THR A 201 -1.45 4.91 -39.43
C THR A 201 -1.84 6.28 -40.01
N ASP A 202 -2.98 6.80 -39.58
CA ASP A 202 -3.57 8.04 -40.11
C ASP A 202 -3.86 9.10 -39.03
N GLY A 203 -3.14 9.03 -37.91
CA GLY A 203 -3.26 9.98 -36.80
C GLY A 203 -4.53 9.79 -35.99
N LEU A 204 -4.90 8.54 -35.68
CA LEU A 204 -6.06 8.10 -34.90
C LEU A 204 -7.42 8.29 -35.56
N LYS A 205 -7.47 8.63 -36.85
CA LYS A 205 -8.74 8.81 -37.57
C LYS A 205 -9.44 7.48 -37.85
N SER A 206 -8.65 6.44 -38.09
CA SER A 206 -9.14 5.08 -38.19
C SER A 206 -8.22 4.09 -37.48
N PHE A 207 -8.79 2.98 -37.05
CA PHE A 207 -8.07 1.86 -36.45
C PHE A 207 -8.47 0.57 -37.15
N VAL A 208 -7.49 -0.25 -37.46
CA VAL A 208 -7.70 -1.61 -37.95
C VAL A 208 -7.29 -2.63 -36.92
N PRO A 209 -8.06 -3.73 -36.74
CA PRO A 209 -7.66 -4.82 -35.88
C PRO A 209 -6.34 -5.42 -36.37
N LEU A 210 -5.40 -5.63 -35.45
CA LEU A 210 -4.23 -6.45 -35.73
C LEU A 210 -4.58 -7.91 -35.55
N THR A 211 -4.19 -8.75 -36.52
CA THR A 211 -4.35 -10.18 -36.41
C THR A 211 -3.43 -10.69 -35.31
N ALA A 212 -4.01 -11.27 -34.27
CA ALA A 212 -3.32 -12.16 -33.35
C ALA A 212 -3.80 -13.59 -33.63
N PRO A 213 -3.01 -14.62 -33.36
CA PRO A 213 -3.49 -15.99 -33.40
C PRO A 213 -4.75 -16.12 -32.53
N ASP A 214 -5.68 -16.96 -32.97
CA ASP A 214 -6.95 -17.14 -32.27
C ASP A 214 -6.76 -17.34 -30.76
N PRO A 215 -7.59 -16.70 -29.94
CA PRO A 215 -7.53 -16.84 -28.51
C PRO A 215 -7.67 -18.32 -28.13
N VAL A 216 -6.70 -18.84 -27.42
CA VAL A 216 -6.78 -20.21 -26.90
C VAL A 216 -7.82 -20.22 -25.79
N LYS A 217 -8.86 -21.04 -25.96
CA LYS A 217 -9.80 -21.35 -24.87
C LYS A 217 -9.05 -22.24 -23.87
N TYR A 218 -8.85 -21.75 -22.65
CA TYR A 218 -8.43 -22.62 -21.56
C TYR A 218 -9.60 -23.53 -21.19
N GLU A 219 -9.38 -24.86 -21.19
CA GLU A 219 -10.45 -25.88 -21.08
C GLU A 219 -11.35 -25.73 -19.85
N ASN A 220 -10.94 -25.00 -18.83
CA ASN A 220 -11.68 -24.80 -17.58
C ASN A 220 -11.83 -23.33 -17.19
N SER A 221 -11.63 -22.38 -18.08
CA SER A 221 -11.75 -20.96 -17.77
C SER A 221 -12.91 -20.33 -18.56
N SER A 222 -13.64 -19.43 -17.92
CA SER A 222 -14.67 -18.60 -18.54
C SER A 222 -14.07 -17.50 -19.43
N TYR A 223 -12.75 -17.42 -19.58
CA TYR A 223 -12.05 -16.35 -20.29
C TYR A 223 -11.60 -16.78 -21.66
N TYR A 224 -11.86 -15.94 -22.64
CA TYR A 224 -11.39 -16.08 -24.02
C TYR A 224 -10.44 -14.92 -24.33
N GLY A 225 -9.29 -15.27 -24.96
CA GLY A 225 -8.34 -14.31 -25.45
C GLY A 225 -7.35 -13.78 -24.42
N PHE A 226 -6.32 -13.18 -24.96
CA PHE A 226 -5.23 -12.56 -24.21
C PHE A 226 -5.35 -11.05 -24.27
N VAL A 227 -5.16 -10.41 -23.14
CA VAL A 227 -5.10 -8.95 -23.05
C VAL A 227 -3.66 -8.51 -23.20
N PRO A 228 -3.34 -7.58 -24.14
CA PRO A 228 -2.01 -7.03 -24.28
C PRO A 228 -1.54 -6.38 -22.98
N GLN A 229 -0.30 -6.67 -22.57
CA GLN A 229 0.27 -6.19 -21.33
C GLN A 229 1.27 -5.06 -21.57
N ARG A 230 2.29 -5.31 -22.39
CA ARG A 230 3.35 -4.36 -22.71
C ARG A 230 3.83 -4.54 -24.14
N ILE A 231 4.51 -3.52 -24.66
CA ILE A 231 5.00 -3.46 -26.03
C ILE A 231 6.40 -2.84 -26.05
N THR A 232 7.24 -3.37 -26.93
CA THR A 232 8.53 -2.79 -27.29
C THR A 232 8.80 -3.02 -28.76
N SER A 233 9.77 -2.31 -29.33
CA SER A 233 10.19 -2.50 -30.72
C SER A 233 11.71 -2.41 -30.87
N ASP A 234 12.21 -2.99 -31.92
CA ASP A 234 13.52 -2.69 -32.48
C ASP A 234 13.37 -2.12 -33.92
N SER A 235 14.44 -2.10 -34.69
CA SER A 235 14.39 -1.55 -36.06
C SER A 235 13.60 -2.40 -37.07
N ILE A 236 13.23 -3.64 -36.72
CA ILE A 236 12.62 -4.63 -37.63
C ILE A 236 11.26 -5.10 -37.11
N TYR A 237 11.16 -5.29 -35.80
CA TYR A 237 10.03 -5.98 -35.18
C TYR A 237 9.39 -5.18 -34.05
N ILE A 238 8.12 -5.45 -33.85
CA ILE A 238 7.37 -5.05 -32.65
C ILE A 238 7.08 -6.34 -31.85
N TYR A 239 7.27 -6.26 -30.54
CA TYR A 239 7.08 -7.36 -29.62
C TYR A 239 6.00 -6.98 -28.61
N ILE A 240 5.02 -7.84 -28.46
CA ILE A 240 3.88 -7.58 -27.56
C ILE A 240 3.68 -8.78 -26.65
N THR A 241 3.60 -8.51 -25.35
CA THR A 241 3.27 -9.50 -24.32
C THR A 241 1.79 -9.51 -24.06
N PHE A 242 1.27 -10.68 -23.72
CA PHE A 242 -0.12 -10.92 -23.44
C PHE A 242 -0.30 -11.76 -22.18
N ALA A 243 -1.40 -11.54 -21.48
CA ALA A 243 -1.83 -12.38 -20.38
C ALA A 243 -3.32 -12.58 -20.37
N SER A 244 -3.77 -13.73 -19.87
CA SER A 244 -5.18 -14.00 -19.58
C SER A 244 -5.42 -14.00 -18.08
N SER A 245 -6.59 -13.54 -17.65
CA SER A 245 -6.99 -13.68 -16.25
C SER A 245 -7.32 -15.14 -15.90
N GLY A 246 -6.98 -15.53 -14.68
CA GLY A 246 -7.33 -16.84 -14.14
C GLY A 246 -8.74 -16.87 -13.52
N GLU A 247 -9.09 -18.03 -12.95
CA GLU A 247 -10.40 -18.30 -12.35
C GLU A 247 -10.71 -17.52 -11.06
N VAL A 248 -9.76 -16.76 -10.51
CA VAL A 248 -9.90 -16.14 -9.19
C VAL A 248 -10.29 -14.68 -9.31
N PHE A 249 -11.51 -14.37 -8.97
CA PHE A 249 -12.02 -13.01 -8.82
C PHE A 249 -11.67 -12.44 -7.45
N TYR A 250 -10.88 -11.37 -7.42
CA TYR A 250 -10.81 -10.52 -6.25
C TYR A 250 -11.73 -9.31 -6.46
N GLY A 251 -12.81 -9.25 -5.67
CA GLY A 251 -13.52 -8.01 -5.42
C GLY A 251 -14.64 -7.62 -6.40
N GLY A 252 -15.25 -8.55 -7.12
CA GLY A 252 -16.53 -8.26 -7.82
C GLY A 252 -16.45 -7.28 -9.00
N MET A 253 -15.29 -6.85 -9.39
CA MET A 253 -15.05 -6.10 -10.61
C MET A 253 -14.69 -7.10 -11.70
N GLY A 254 -15.67 -7.41 -12.53
CA GLY A 254 -15.60 -8.44 -13.56
C GLY A 254 -14.28 -8.56 -14.29
N ALA A 255 -14.22 -9.48 -15.17
CA ALA A 255 -13.13 -9.99 -16.00
C ALA A 255 -12.21 -8.99 -16.73
N TYR A 256 -12.15 -7.78 -16.33
CA TYR A 256 -11.10 -6.83 -16.77
C TYR A 256 -9.77 -7.11 -16.10
N ALA A 257 -9.64 -8.27 -15.56
CA ALA A 257 -8.62 -8.74 -14.66
C ALA A 257 -7.25 -8.82 -15.35
N CYS A 258 -6.68 -7.68 -15.66
CA CYS A 258 -5.24 -7.52 -15.81
C CYS A 258 -4.59 -7.27 -14.43
N ASP A 259 -5.17 -7.80 -13.36
CA ASP A 259 -4.53 -7.79 -12.06
C ASP A 259 -3.40 -8.80 -12.04
N THR A 260 -2.20 -8.35 -11.72
CA THR A 260 -0.98 -9.15 -11.66
C THR A 260 -1.08 -10.39 -10.78
N GLY A 261 -1.95 -10.39 -9.79
CA GLY A 261 -2.18 -11.52 -8.89
C GLY A 261 -3.10 -12.62 -9.43
N SER A 262 -3.78 -12.41 -10.55
CA SER A 262 -4.77 -13.32 -11.10
C SER A 262 -4.47 -13.85 -12.52
N LEU A 263 -3.34 -13.50 -13.11
CA LEU A 263 -2.96 -13.94 -14.45
C LEU A 263 -2.56 -15.42 -14.45
N SER A 264 -3.03 -16.20 -15.42
CA SER A 264 -2.85 -17.64 -15.44
C SER A 264 -2.29 -18.20 -16.75
N GLY A 265 -2.23 -17.40 -17.78
CA GLY A 265 -1.68 -17.80 -19.08
C GLY A 265 -1.18 -16.58 -19.84
N GLY A 266 -0.36 -16.80 -20.84
CA GLY A 266 0.18 -15.69 -21.62
C GLY A 266 0.86 -16.11 -22.89
N LYS A 267 1.13 -15.12 -23.72
CA LYS A 267 1.83 -15.25 -25.00
C LYS A 267 2.77 -14.08 -25.21
N VAL A 268 3.75 -14.29 -26.08
CA VAL A 268 4.64 -13.23 -26.60
C VAL A 268 4.62 -13.32 -28.10
N TYR A 269 4.10 -12.28 -28.74
CA TYR A 269 3.96 -12.24 -30.19
C TYR A 269 4.89 -11.19 -30.79
N ARG A 270 5.47 -11.59 -31.93
CA ARG A 270 6.33 -10.74 -32.75
C ARG A 270 5.59 -10.35 -34.03
N TYR A 271 5.61 -9.07 -34.34
CA TYR A 271 5.05 -8.48 -35.56
C TYR A 271 6.16 -7.87 -36.38
N ARG A 272 6.07 -7.97 -37.71
CA ARG A 272 6.95 -7.29 -38.64
C ARG A 272 6.22 -6.10 -39.26
N ILE A 273 6.92 -4.98 -39.45
CA ILE A 273 6.34 -3.83 -40.16
C ILE A 273 6.45 -4.07 -41.64
N GLU A 274 5.32 -4.20 -42.31
CA GLU A 274 5.20 -4.37 -43.76
C GLU A 274 4.34 -3.24 -44.33
N ASN A 275 4.92 -2.42 -45.24
CA ASN A 275 4.26 -1.24 -45.79
C ASN A 275 3.70 -0.26 -44.75
N GLY A 276 4.39 -0.13 -43.60
CA GLY A 276 4.00 0.75 -42.49
C GLY A 276 2.94 0.18 -41.54
N VAL A 277 2.50 -1.06 -41.74
CA VAL A 277 1.51 -1.74 -40.88
C VAL A 277 2.13 -2.95 -40.24
N PRO A 278 1.91 -3.19 -38.90
CA PRO A 278 2.35 -4.39 -38.24
C PRO A 278 1.59 -5.63 -38.74
N VAL A 279 2.31 -6.64 -39.14
CA VAL A 279 1.77 -7.95 -39.57
C VAL A 279 2.28 -9.01 -38.61
N PHE A 280 1.40 -9.89 -38.12
CA PHE A 280 1.80 -11.01 -37.27
C PHE A 280 2.87 -11.85 -37.96
N ASN A 281 3.99 -12.06 -37.26
CA ASN A 281 5.13 -12.79 -37.79
C ASN A 281 5.29 -14.15 -37.12
N LYS A 282 5.32 -14.18 -35.79
CA LYS A 282 5.59 -15.43 -35.06
C LYS A 282 5.13 -15.36 -33.60
N ASP A 283 4.70 -16.50 -33.04
CA ASP A 283 4.63 -16.76 -31.59
C ASP A 283 6.04 -17.10 -31.12
N ILE A 284 6.60 -16.25 -30.26
CA ILE A 284 7.95 -16.39 -29.69
C ILE A 284 7.90 -16.66 -28.19
N THR A 285 6.78 -17.13 -27.69
CA THR A 285 6.60 -17.44 -26.26
C THR A 285 7.66 -18.47 -25.81
N PRO A 286 8.41 -18.22 -24.73
CA PRO A 286 9.32 -19.22 -24.18
C PRO A 286 8.60 -20.52 -23.82
N GLU A 287 9.25 -21.66 -24.00
CA GLU A 287 8.75 -22.93 -23.49
C GLU A 287 8.85 -22.95 -21.97
N ASP A 288 7.72 -22.84 -21.29
CA ASP A 288 7.60 -22.98 -19.83
C ASP A 288 6.42 -23.90 -19.52
N HIS A 289 6.66 -24.89 -18.68
CA HIS A 289 5.63 -25.85 -18.27
C HIS A 289 4.74 -25.36 -17.13
N ILE A 290 5.07 -24.18 -16.54
CA ILE A 290 4.28 -23.58 -15.47
C ILE A 290 3.41 -22.47 -16.07
N PRO A 291 2.08 -22.59 -15.98
CA PRO A 291 1.17 -21.54 -16.47
C PRO A 291 1.45 -20.19 -15.82
N CYS A 292 1.63 -19.14 -16.65
CA CYS A 292 1.88 -17.78 -16.23
C CYS A 292 1.49 -16.78 -17.32
N GLY A 293 1.30 -15.52 -16.94
CA GLY A 293 1.25 -14.42 -17.89
C GLY A 293 2.65 -13.98 -18.31
N TYR A 294 2.72 -13.19 -19.38
CA TYR A 294 3.92 -12.44 -19.76
C TYR A 294 3.58 -10.95 -19.72
N SER A 295 4.45 -10.14 -19.11
CA SER A 295 4.21 -8.71 -18.98
C SER A 295 5.42 -7.88 -19.39
N GLY A 296 6.42 -7.71 -18.53
CA GLY A 296 7.56 -6.85 -18.83
C GLY A 296 8.30 -7.31 -20.09
N ILE A 297 8.53 -6.38 -21.04
CA ILE A 297 9.34 -6.61 -22.23
C ILE A 297 10.06 -5.33 -22.61
N CYS A 298 11.34 -5.40 -22.96
CA CYS A 298 12.10 -4.28 -23.50
C CYS A 298 13.19 -4.75 -24.46
N SER A 299 13.59 -3.85 -25.37
CA SER A 299 14.62 -4.06 -26.38
C SER A 299 15.58 -2.88 -26.45
N ASN A 300 16.85 -3.14 -26.71
CA ASN A 300 17.83 -2.14 -27.14
C ASN A 300 18.33 -2.39 -28.59
N GLY A 301 17.60 -3.19 -29.37
CA GLY A 301 17.94 -3.60 -30.72
C GLY A 301 18.98 -4.73 -30.85
N LYS A 302 19.67 -5.08 -29.75
CA LYS A 302 20.63 -6.18 -29.67
C LYS A 302 20.18 -7.30 -28.74
N MET A 303 19.41 -6.94 -27.74
CA MET A 303 18.94 -7.81 -26.68
C MET A 303 17.47 -7.54 -26.40
N LEU A 304 16.69 -8.58 -26.21
CA LEU A 304 15.37 -8.56 -25.62
C LEU A 304 15.46 -9.05 -24.18
N LEU A 305 14.78 -8.39 -23.26
CA LEU A 305 14.45 -8.92 -21.95
C LEU A 305 12.94 -9.13 -21.88
N LEU A 306 12.53 -10.21 -21.23
CA LEU A 306 11.14 -10.62 -21.08
C LEU A 306 10.91 -11.13 -19.67
N SER A 307 9.83 -10.72 -19.01
CA SER A 307 9.43 -11.28 -17.73
C SER A 307 8.13 -12.07 -17.79
N THR A 308 8.06 -13.14 -17.01
CA THR A 308 6.77 -13.72 -16.63
C THR A 308 6.09 -12.84 -15.58
N VAL A 309 4.79 -13.04 -15.40
CA VAL A 309 4.00 -12.42 -14.33
C VAL A 309 3.03 -13.43 -13.74
N CYS A 310 2.89 -13.44 -12.42
CA CYS A 310 2.04 -14.38 -11.70
C CYS A 310 2.36 -15.87 -11.95
N ARG A 311 3.63 -16.20 -12.10
CA ARG A 311 4.08 -17.59 -12.25
C ARG A 311 3.98 -18.31 -10.90
N LYS A 312 2.96 -19.13 -10.75
CA LYS A 312 2.72 -19.92 -9.53
C LYS A 312 3.81 -20.98 -9.39
N ASN A 313 4.25 -21.27 -8.16
CA ASN A 313 5.24 -22.29 -7.84
C ASN A 313 6.62 -22.07 -8.50
N GLY A 314 7.44 -21.26 -7.86
CA GLY A 314 8.83 -21.01 -8.28
C GLY A 314 9.17 -19.54 -8.51
N GLY A 315 8.17 -18.65 -8.44
CA GLY A 315 8.35 -17.21 -8.69
C GLY A 315 8.50 -16.89 -10.18
N ASP A 316 8.53 -15.60 -10.47
CA ASP A 316 8.68 -15.10 -11.82
C ASP A 316 10.10 -15.28 -12.36
N ILE A 317 10.22 -15.28 -13.67
CA ILE A 317 11.46 -15.51 -14.42
C ILE A 317 11.72 -14.31 -15.34
N ILE A 318 12.99 -13.97 -15.52
CA ILE A 318 13.44 -13.07 -16.57
C ILE A 318 14.26 -13.87 -17.58
N TYR A 319 13.84 -13.73 -18.84
CA TYR A 319 14.50 -14.29 -20.01
C TYR A 319 15.25 -13.21 -20.78
N THR A 320 16.29 -13.62 -21.51
CA THR A 320 16.95 -12.81 -22.52
C THR A 320 17.00 -13.54 -23.86
N SER A 321 16.94 -12.78 -24.95
CA SER A 321 17.16 -13.25 -26.32
C SER A 321 18.04 -12.27 -27.08
N THR A 322 18.95 -12.78 -27.92
CA THR A 322 19.82 -11.99 -28.81
C THR A 322 19.54 -12.28 -30.29
N ASP A 323 18.49 -13.03 -30.59
CA ASP A 323 18.07 -13.47 -31.93
C ASP A 323 16.60 -13.14 -32.21
N SER A 324 16.13 -12.00 -31.68
CA SER A 324 14.78 -11.50 -31.86
C SER A 324 13.68 -12.45 -31.37
N GLY A 325 13.96 -13.20 -30.30
CA GLY A 325 13.02 -14.12 -29.68
C GLY A 325 12.95 -15.52 -30.32
N GLU A 326 13.86 -15.86 -31.24
CA GLU A 326 13.92 -17.21 -31.78
C GLU A 326 14.32 -18.22 -30.72
N SER A 327 15.23 -17.83 -29.82
CA SER A 327 15.59 -18.59 -28.62
C SER A 327 15.66 -17.74 -27.38
N TRP A 328 15.40 -18.36 -26.23
CA TRP A 328 15.38 -17.69 -24.94
C TRP A 328 16.33 -18.38 -23.95
N LYS A 329 17.03 -17.55 -23.16
CA LYS A 329 17.86 -17.97 -22.04
C LYS A 329 17.33 -17.36 -20.76
N ILE A 330 17.19 -18.14 -19.69
CA ILE A 330 16.88 -17.63 -18.35
C ILE A 330 18.12 -16.92 -17.80
N ILE A 331 17.94 -15.71 -17.32
CA ILE A 331 18.99 -14.92 -16.65
C ILE A 331 18.69 -14.67 -15.18
N MET A 332 17.43 -14.79 -14.77
CA MET A 332 17.02 -14.65 -13.39
C MET A 332 15.82 -15.54 -13.11
N ASN A 333 15.93 -16.34 -12.08
CA ASN A 333 14.80 -16.90 -11.35
C ASN A 333 15.07 -16.77 -9.84
N ARG A 334 14.15 -17.29 -9.04
CA ARG A 334 14.18 -17.15 -7.59
C ARG A 334 15.45 -17.67 -6.90
N LEU A 335 16.12 -18.69 -7.44
CA LEU A 335 17.18 -19.42 -6.73
C LEU A 335 18.42 -19.71 -7.58
N GLU A 336 18.33 -19.57 -8.89
CA GLU A 336 19.34 -20.00 -9.84
C GLU A 336 19.60 -18.92 -10.89
N TYR A 337 20.64 -19.08 -11.70
CA TYR A 337 20.99 -18.23 -12.84
C TYR A 337 21.51 -16.83 -12.54
N CYS A 338 21.37 -16.31 -11.31
CA CYS A 338 21.90 -15.00 -10.92
C CYS A 338 22.29 -14.97 -9.44
N ARG A 339 23.04 -13.97 -9.07
CA ARG A 339 23.32 -13.64 -7.67
C ARG A 339 22.35 -12.59 -7.19
N PHE A 340 21.91 -12.70 -5.93
CA PHE A 340 21.08 -11.71 -5.27
C PHE A 340 21.85 -11.06 -4.12
N ASP A 341 21.78 -9.74 -4.05
CA ASP A 341 22.18 -8.96 -2.88
C ASP A 341 20.91 -8.45 -2.18
N TRP A 342 20.54 -9.11 -1.08
CA TRP A 342 19.34 -8.77 -0.31
C TRP A 342 19.62 -7.76 0.82
N ASN A 343 20.53 -6.83 0.62
CA ASN A 343 21.00 -5.92 1.66
C ASN A 343 20.05 -4.76 1.96
N ILE A 344 18.78 -5.06 2.25
CA ILE A 344 17.83 -4.13 2.84
C ILE A 344 17.06 -4.80 4.00
N PRO A 345 16.62 -4.05 5.01
CA PRO A 345 16.09 -4.61 6.26
C PRO A 345 14.98 -5.64 6.05
N TYR A 346 13.94 -5.33 5.30
CA TYR A 346 12.80 -6.24 5.17
C TYR A 346 13.06 -7.50 4.31
N MET A 347 14.17 -7.56 3.58
CA MET A 347 14.56 -8.70 2.74
C MET A 347 15.66 -9.57 3.36
N LYS A 348 16.17 -9.25 4.54
CA LYS A 348 17.24 -10.02 5.18
C LYS A 348 16.88 -11.51 5.26
N PRO A 349 17.86 -12.42 5.05
CA PRO A 349 17.62 -13.89 4.94
C PRO A 349 16.86 -14.52 6.10
N ARG A 350 17.02 -13.99 7.32
CA ARG A 350 16.32 -14.49 8.53
C ARG A 350 14.79 -14.48 8.40
N TYR A 351 14.24 -13.74 7.44
CA TYR A 351 12.81 -13.65 7.22
C TYR A 351 12.33 -14.48 6.03
N ASN A 352 13.16 -15.34 5.45
CA ASN A 352 12.88 -16.01 4.18
C ASN A 352 12.40 -15.03 3.08
N GLY A 353 12.74 -13.75 3.24
CA GLY A 353 12.15 -12.67 2.48
C GLY A 353 12.62 -12.63 1.04
N GLY A 354 13.91 -12.80 0.82
CA GLY A 354 14.50 -12.65 -0.51
C GLY A 354 13.86 -13.54 -1.56
N GLY A 355 13.70 -14.84 -1.27
CA GLY A 355 13.07 -15.77 -2.19
C GLY A 355 11.59 -15.49 -2.50
N ASN A 356 10.86 -14.80 -1.64
CA ASN A 356 9.44 -14.49 -1.82
C ASN A 356 9.20 -13.15 -2.53
N CYS A 357 10.23 -12.33 -2.73
CA CYS A 357 10.10 -11.02 -3.36
C CYS A 357 10.06 -11.06 -4.89
N VAL A 358 10.42 -12.19 -5.51
CA VAL A 358 10.44 -12.35 -6.97
C VAL A 358 9.06 -12.85 -7.44
N HIS A 359 8.09 -11.96 -7.48
CA HIS A 359 6.73 -12.21 -7.95
C HIS A 359 6.11 -10.93 -8.50
N TRP A 360 5.14 -11.04 -9.41
CA TRP A 360 4.44 -9.93 -10.03
C TRP A 360 5.35 -9.00 -10.83
N ILE A 361 6.32 -9.55 -11.55
CA ILE A 361 7.16 -8.73 -12.43
C ILE A 361 6.28 -8.25 -13.59
N SER A 362 5.83 -7.00 -13.52
CA SER A 362 4.93 -6.42 -14.50
C SER A 362 5.61 -5.45 -15.46
N ASP A 363 6.80 -4.98 -15.13
CA ASP A 363 7.61 -4.11 -15.98
C ASP A 363 9.10 -4.46 -15.87
N ILE A 364 9.79 -4.35 -16.99
CA ILE A 364 11.25 -4.42 -17.08
C ILE A 364 11.72 -3.44 -18.14
N LYS A 365 12.75 -2.66 -17.82
CA LYS A 365 13.34 -1.65 -18.71
C LYS A 365 14.85 -1.78 -18.74
N LEU A 366 15.42 -1.96 -19.92
CA LEU A 366 16.85 -1.76 -20.15
C LEU A 366 17.18 -0.26 -19.99
N SER A 367 18.31 0.02 -19.37
CA SER A 367 18.81 1.39 -19.35
C SER A 367 19.15 1.83 -20.78
N PRO A 368 18.64 2.97 -21.27
CA PRO A 368 19.01 3.45 -22.59
C PRO A 368 20.44 3.96 -22.67
N PHE A 369 21.11 4.15 -21.52
CA PHE A 369 22.46 4.73 -21.41
C PHE A 369 23.52 3.70 -21.01
N ASP A 370 23.12 2.54 -20.51
CA ASP A 370 24.01 1.46 -20.09
C ASP A 370 23.40 0.10 -20.45
N SER A 371 23.96 -0.53 -21.45
CA SER A 371 23.47 -1.83 -21.96
C SER A 371 23.69 -3.01 -21.02
N ASP A 372 24.44 -2.81 -19.93
CA ASP A 372 24.69 -3.82 -18.89
C ASP A 372 23.68 -3.80 -17.75
N THR A 373 22.81 -2.76 -17.72
CA THR A 373 21.87 -2.48 -16.63
C THR A 373 20.42 -2.53 -17.07
N ALA A 374 19.58 -3.18 -16.26
CA ALA A 374 18.12 -3.11 -16.37
C ALA A 374 17.48 -2.88 -14.99
N LEU A 375 16.28 -2.33 -15.00
CA LEU A 375 15.41 -2.24 -13.83
C LEU A 375 14.18 -3.11 -14.03
N PHE A 376 13.72 -3.78 -12.98
CA PHE A 376 12.44 -4.47 -12.96
C PHE A 376 11.74 -4.31 -11.62
N ASN A 377 10.42 -4.34 -11.64
CA ASN A 377 9.61 -4.28 -10.44
C ASN A 377 9.19 -5.66 -9.97
N THR A 378 8.78 -5.73 -8.71
CA THR A 378 8.01 -6.86 -8.15
C THR A 378 6.85 -6.34 -7.32
N GLY A 379 6.01 -7.22 -6.77
CA GLY A 379 4.96 -6.84 -5.83
C GLY A 379 5.46 -6.25 -4.51
N THR A 380 6.78 -6.22 -4.28
CA THR A 380 7.39 -5.76 -3.03
C THR A 380 8.56 -4.82 -3.23
N GLY A 381 8.83 -4.37 -4.45
CA GLY A 381 9.90 -3.41 -4.67
C GLY A 381 10.38 -3.29 -6.10
N LEU A 382 11.42 -2.48 -6.22
CA LEU A 382 12.16 -2.23 -7.45
C LEU A 382 13.55 -2.84 -7.33
N PHE A 383 14.03 -3.45 -8.40
CA PHE A 383 15.32 -4.13 -8.46
C PHE A 383 16.14 -3.67 -9.66
N MET A 384 17.44 -3.67 -9.49
CA MET A 384 18.41 -3.44 -10.55
C MET A 384 19.11 -4.74 -10.90
N ILE A 385 19.21 -5.02 -12.19
CA ILE A 385 20.06 -6.06 -12.76
C ILE A 385 21.33 -5.40 -13.30
N THR A 386 22.48 -5.98 -13.01
CA THR A 386 23.76 -5.65 -13.65
C THR A 386 24.46 -6.90 -14.13
N GLY A 387 25.46 -6.76 -14.99
CA GLY A 387 26.21 -7.91 -15.54
C GLY A 387 25.51 -8.60 -16.72
N LEU A 388 24.59 -7.93 -17.39
CA LEU A 388 23.86 -8.48 -18.55
C LEU A 388 24.81 -8.81 -19.71
N ALA A 389 25.80 -7.97 -19.98
CA ALA A 389 26.77 -8.15 -21.07
C ALA A 389 27.76 -9.27 -20.77
N SER A 390 28.19 -9.44 -19.53
CA SER A 390 29.13 -10.50 -19.11
C SER A 390 28.43 -11.84 -18.88
N GLY A 391 27.13 -11.84 -18.61
CA GLY A 391 26.35 -12.99 -18.17
C GLY A 391 26.55 -13.36 -16.70
N ASP A 392 27.33 -12.59 -15.93
CA ASP A 392 27.47 -12.70 -14.47
C ASP A 392 26.44 -11.79 -13.79
N VAL A 393 25.19 -12.21 -13.83
CA VAL A 393 24.05 -11.38 -13.43
C VAL A 393 23.96 -11.22 -11.92
N LEU A 394 23.93 -9.97 -11.47
CA LEU A 394 23.66 -9.57 -10.09
C LEU A 394 22.35 -8.80 -10.02
N VAL A 395 21.47 -9.23 -9.13
CA VAL A 395 20.20 -8.55 -8.79
C VAL A 395 20.30 -7.95 -7.40
N LYS A 396 19.99 -6.68 -7.28
CA LYS A 396 19.98 -5.95 -6.01
C LYS A 396 18.75 -5.05 -5.88
N PRO A 397 18.25 -4.80 -4.67
CA PRO A 397 17.21 -3.81 -4.44
C PRO A 397 17.63 -2.42 -4.92
N PHE A 398 16.67 -1.68 -5.44
CA PHE A 398 16.85 -0.30 -5.90
C PHE A 398 15.76 0.59 -5.31
N CYS A 399 15.54 0.45 -3.98
CA CYS A 399 14.38 0.99 -3.27
C CYS A 399 14.72 2.15 -2.34
N GLU A 400 15.98 2.57 -2.22
CA GLU A 400 16.37 3.63 -1.27
C GLU A 400 15.55 4.91 -1.50
N GLY A 401 14.76 5.32 -0.49
CA GLY A 401 13.89 6.49 -0.53
C GLY A 401 12.47 6.26 -1.05
N ILE A 402 12.11 5.03 -1.45
CA ILE A 402 10.71 4.74 -1.85
C ILE A 402 9.83 4.65 -0.60
N GLU A 403 10.11 3.72 0.33
CA GLU A 403 9.32 3.45 1.54
C GLU A 403 7.80 3.40 1.29
N GLU A 404 7.38 2.88 0.13
CA GLU A 404 5.97 2.75 -0.22
C GLU A 404 5.37 1.55 0.49
N THR A 405 4.84 1.83 1.68
CA THR A 405 4.23 0.85 2.57
C THR A 405 3.07 1.46 3.34
N VAL A 406 2.07 0.63 3.71
CA VAL A 406 0.89 1.05 4.45
C VAL A 406 1.12 0.82 5.94
N HIS A 407 1.35 1.90 6.68
CA HIS A 407 1.47 1.85 8.13
C HIS A 407 0.12 2.07 8.77
N LEU A 408 -0.34 1.11 9.56
CA LEU A 408 -1.68 1.10 10.14
C LEU A 408 -1.72 1.74 11.53
N ASN A 409 -0.63 1.57 12.29
CA ASN A 409 -0.51 2.14 13.62
C ASN A 409 0.96 2.23 14.04
N VAL A 410 1.25 3.09 15.02
CA VAL A 410 2.57 3.23 15.61
C VAL A 410 2.46 3.47 17.10
N TYR A 411 3.37 2.89 17.86
CA TYR A 411 3.51 3.06 19.31
C TYR A 411 4.94 3.41 19.65
N THR A 412 5.14 4.23 20.67
CA THR A 412 6.44 4.49 21.26
C THR A 412 6.49 3.98 22.69
N THR A 413 7.63 3.57 23.15
CA THR A 413 7.82 3.00 24.49
C THR A 413 8.53 3.99 25.40
N PRO A 414 8.14 4.11 26.68
CA PRO A 414 8.80 5.02 27.64
C PRO A 414 10.23 4.58 27.99
N HIS A 415 10.52 3.31 27.90
CA HIS A 415 11.85 2.69 28.12
C HIS A 415 11.91 1.32 27.42
N GLY A 416 12.93 0.53 27.63
CA GLY A 416 13.14 -0.75 26.95
C GLY A 416 14.07 -0.62 25.75
N ARG A 417 14.37 -1.76 25.10
CA ARG A 417 15.31 -1.80 23.97
C ARG A 417 14.77 -1.05 22.77
N ASN A 418 13.62 -1.46 22.26
CA ASN A 418 13.02 -0.81 21.09
C ASN A 418 12.20 0.42 21.52
N ARG A 419 12.38 1.50 20.79
CA ARG A 419 11.73 2.79 21.03
C ARG A 419 10.42 2.91 20.28
N ILE A 420 10.36 2.31 19.09
CA ILE A 420 9.21 2.42 18.16
C ILE A 420 8.73 1.01 17.79
N ILE A 421 7.44 0.80 17.89
CA ILE A 421 6.71 -0.42 17.48
C ILE A 421 5.77 -0.02 16.34
N ASP A 422 6.03 -0.55 15.17
CA ASP A 422 5.38 -0.19 13.93
C ASP A 422 4.50 -1.32 13.40
N ILE A 423 3.27 -1.01 13.03
CA ILE A 423 2.25 -1.95 12.57
C ILE A 423 1.96 -1.70 11.11
N ILE A 424 2.26 -2.69 10.26
CA ILE A 424 2.27 -2.53 8.81
C ILE A 424 1.35 -3.53 8.13
N GLY A 425 0.68 -3.07 7.07
CA GLY A 425 0.02 -3.91 6.07
C GLY A 425 1.05 -4.69 5.22
N ASP A 426 0.71 -5.91 4.85
CA ASP A 426 1.46 -6.82 3.97
C ASP A 426 2.87 -7.23 4.45
N LEU A 427 3.46 -6.53 5.39
CA LEU A 427 4.79 -6.79 5.94
C LEU A 427 4.78 -7.12 7.45
N GLY A 428 3.63 -7.10 8.10
CA GLY A 428 3.44 -7.45 9.51
C GLY A 428 3.72 -6.30 10.47
N GLY A 429 4.96 -6.08 10.81
CA GLY A 429 5.40 -5.00 11.68
C GLY A 429 6.89 -5.04 11.92
N PHE A 430 7.42 -3.95 12.47
CA PHE A 430 8.83 -3.79 12.80
C PHE A 430 9.00 -3.10 14.14
N ALA A 431 10.13 -3.36 14.78
CA ALA A 431 10.54 -2.69 16.01
C ALA A 431 11.90 -2.01 15.80
N PHE A 432 12.01 -0.74 16.17
CA PHE A 432 13.20 0.07 16.00
C PHE A 432 13.77 0.52 17.35
N GLU A 433 15.09 0.46 17.48
CA GLU A 433 15.78 0.94 18.69
C GLU A 433 15.79 2.48 18.76
N ASP A 434 15.95 3.13 17.61
CA ASP A 434 15.91 4.60 17.46
C ASP A 434 15.48 5.03 16.06
N TYR A 435 15.51 6.34 15.78
CA TYR A 435 15.10 6.94 14.52
C TYR A 435 16.17 6.89 13.42
N ASP A 436 17.40 6.64 13.75
CA ASP A 436 18.55 6.76 12.85
C ASP A 436 19.16 5.39 12.51
N SER A 437 18.78 4.31 13.22
CA SER A 437 19.26 2.96 12.97
C SER A 437 18.41 2.19 11.98
N GLU A 438 19.07 1.26 11.29
CA GLU A 438 18.34 0.27 10.48
C GLU A 438 17.48 -0.64 11.36
N CYS A 439 16.31 -1.01 10.86
CA CYS A 439 15.47 -1.97 11.53
C CYS A 439 16.07 -3.37 11.52
N GLU A 440 16.29 -3.94 12.69
CA GLU A 440 16.78 -5.32 12.82
C GLU A 440 15.68 -6.33 13.12
N ASN A 441 14.54 -5.88 13.64
CA ASN A 441 13.50 -6.75 14.20
C ASN A 441 12.18 -6.58 13.45
N SER A 442 11.73 -7.66 12.79
CA SER A 442 10.38 -7.73 12.21
C SER A 442 9.48 -8.66 13.04
N PHE A 443 8.17 -8.52 12.89
CA PHE A 443 7.22 -9.44 13.48
C PHE A 443 7.22 -10.76 12.69
N ALA A 444 7.94 -11.73 13.23
CA ALA A 444 8.12 -13.06 12.67
C ALA A 444 7.95 -14.12 13.76
N ASN A 445 7.62 -15.34 13.33
CA ASN A 445 7.57 -16.49 14.25
C ASN A 445 8.99 -16.98 14.61
N GLU A 446 9.08 -18.01 15.45
CA GLU A 446 10.32 -18.64 15.91
C GLU A 446 11.21 -19.19 14.78
N ASN A 447 10.63 -19.43 13.58
CA ASN A 447 11.36 -19.89 12.39
C ASN A 447 11.82 -18.73 11.49
N GLY A 448 11.53 -17.49 11.88
CA GLY A 448 11.82 -16.30 11.08
C GLY A 448 10.83 -16.06 9.94
N ASP A 449 9.70 -16.80 9.90
CA ASP A 449 8.64 -16.55 8.92
C ASP A 449 7.82 -15.34 9.37
N ARG A 450 7.82 -14.27 8.54
CA ARG A 450 7.14 -13.03 8.83
C ARG A 450 5.62 -13.17 8.70
N TYR A 451 4.90 -12.46 9.57
CA TYR A 451 3.47 -12.24 9.43
C TYR A 451 3.17 -11.27 8.28
N ILE A 452 1.97 -11.35 7.67
CA ILE A 452 1.60 -10.47 6.55
C ILE A 452 1.23 -9.07 7.03
N THR A 453 0.23 -8.99 7.91
CA THR A 453 -0.38 -7.73 8.34
C THR A 453 -0.65 -7.86 9.82
N CYS A 454 -0.19 -6.94 10.62
CA CYS A 454 -0.70 -6.75 11.97
C CYS A 454 -1.81 -5.69 11.95
N LEU A 455 -2.85 -5.87 12.77
CA LEU A 455 -3.96 -4.92 12.81
C LEU A 455 -3.81 -3.92 13.94
N ASN A 456 -3.35 -4.39 15.10
CA ASN A 456 -2.97 -3.52 16.20
C ASN A 456 -1.95 -4.19 17.12
N ALA A 457 -1.42 -3.39 18.04
CA ALA A 457 -0.68 -3.86 19.19
C ALA A 457 -1.15 -3.13 20.44
N ASP A 458 -0.83 -3.68 21.60
CA ASP A 458 -0.96 -3.01 22.88
C ASP A 458 0.22 -3.37 23.79
N LEU A 459 0.58 -2.47 24.68
CA LEU A 459 1.73 -2.60 25.58
C LEU A 459 1.43 -2.01 26.94
N THR A 460 2.18 -2.46 27.95
CA THR A 460 2.13 -1.85 29.29
C THR A 460 3.18 -0.74 29.40
N LEU A 461 2.83 0.39 29.99
CA LEU A 461 3.79 1.48 30.19
C LEU A 461 4.81 1.18 31.27
N SER A 462 4.42 0.41 32.29
CA SER A 462 5.28 0.03 33.44
C SER A 462 6.34 -1.00 33.07
N ASP A 463 6.04 -1.85 32.06
CA ASP A 463 6.94 -2.89 31.58
C ASP A 463 6.75 -3.09 30.07
N PRO A 464 7.27 -2.20 29.23
CA PRO A 464 7.10 -2.25 27.78
C PRO A 464 7.85 -3.42 27.09
N GLU A 465 8.50 -4.29 27.84
CA GLU A 465 8.97 -5.59 27.33
C GLU A 465 7.78 -6.46 26.91
N TYR A 466 6.61 -6.32 27.58
CA TYR A 466 5.39 -7.04 27.27
C TYR A 466 4.54 -6.31 26.26
N ILE A 467 4.49 -6.84 25.02
CA ILE A 467 3.70 -6.32 23.92
C ILE A 467 2.87 -7.46 23.32
N VAL A 468 1.59 -7.21 23.08
CA VAL A 468 0.70 -8.11 22.35
C VAL A 468 0.35 -7.51 20.98
N SER A 469 0.19 -8.36 19.96
CA SER A 469 -0.23 -7.93 18.63
C SER A 469 -1.11 -8.98 17.94
N THR A 470 -1.88 -8.57 16.94
CA THR A 470 -2.82 -9.40 16.21
C THR A 470 -2.45 -9.50 14.73
N PRO A 471 -1.51 -10.39 14.35
CA PRO A 471 -1.13 -10.59 12.97
C PRO A 471 -2.07 -11.51 12.21
N ARG A 472 -2.09 -11.34 10.90
CA ARG A 472 -2.55 -12.34 9.93
C ARG A 472 -1.44 -13.35 9.67
N GLY A 473 -1.81 -14.55 9.25
CA GLY A 473 -0.87 -15.53 8.74
C GLY A 473 -0.20 -15.08 7.42
N ASN A 474 0.84 -15.76 6.99
CA ASN A 474 1.52 -15.40 5.75
C ASN A 474 0.83 -16.00 4.50
N TRP A 475 1.14 -15.41 3.35
CA TRP A 475 0.57 -15.81 2.05
C TRP A 475 0.88 -17.27 1.67
N THR A 476 1.98 -17.84 2.19
CA THR A 476 2.36 -19.23 1.92
C THR A 476 1.57 -20.25 2.73
N GLY A 477 0.81 -19.81 3.75
CA GLY A 477 0.09 -20.66 4.68
C GLY A 477 0.98 -21.37 5.73
N LYS A 478 2.28 -21.12 5.75
CA LYS A 478 3.20 -21.71 6.71
C LYS A 478 3.08 -21.08 8.09
N THR A 479 2.89 -19.77 8.15
CA THR A 479 2.71 -19.02 9.39
C THR A 479 1.23 -18.73 9.59
N LYS A 480 0.68 -19.14 10.72
CA LYS A 480 -0.72 -18.91 11.09
C LYS A 480 -0.84 -17.59 11.85
N GLY A 481 -1.89 -16.81 11.55
CA GLY A 481 -2.26 -15.63 12.32
C GLY A 481 -2.79 -15.96 13.72
N GLY A 482 -3.28 -14.96 14.42
CA GLY A 482 -3.83 -15.10 15.76
C GLY A 482 -3.38 -13.97 16.68
N LEU A 483 -3.00 -14.31 17.88
CA LEU A 483 -2.46 -13.40 18.88
C LEU A 483 -0.99 -13.76 19.13
N ILE A 484 -0.12 -12.77 19.13
CA ILE A 484 1.30 -12.94 19.44
C ILE A 484 1.70 -12.07 20.63
N LEU A 485 2.66 -12.56 21.41
CA LEU A 485 3.22 -11.91 22.58
C LEU A 485 4.73 -11.75 22.40
N SER A 486 5.23 -10.57 22.68
CA SER A 486 6.65 -10.30 22.90
C SER A 486 6.90 -10.08 24.38
N LYS A 487 8.08 -10.53 24.87
CA LYS A 487 8.59 -10.34 26.24
C LYS A 487 9.96 -9.64 26.23
N ASP A 488 10.31 -9.03 25.10
CA ASP A 488 11.58 -8.37 24.83
C ASP A 488 11.41 -7.11 23.97
N CYS A 489 10.33 -6.36 24.27
CA CYS A 489 10.04 -5.09 23.63
C CYS A 489 9.89 -5.19 22.10
N GLY A 490 9.29 -6.27 21.58
CA GLY A 490 9.03 -6.47 20.15
C GLY A 490 10.21 -7.04 19.35
N SER A 491 11.29 -7.48 20.02
CA SER A 491 12.44 -8.07 19.32
C SER A 491 12.16 -9.49 18.83
N THR A 492 11.42 -10.28 19.65
CA THR A 492 10.95 -11.62 19.27
C THR A 492 9.49 -11.82 19.63
N TRP A 493 8.83 -12.77 18.97
CA TRP A 493 7.40 -13.00 19.10
C TRP A 493 7.06 -14.47 19.23
N GLU A 494 6.19 -14.78 20.19
CA GLU A 494 5.60 -16.10 20.41
C GLU A 494 4.10 -16.06 20.07
N ARG A 495 3.63 -17.01 19.27
CA ARG A 495 2.19 -17.15 19.00
C ARG A 495 1.51 -17.81 20.17
N LEU A 496 0.51 -17.17 20.75
CA LEU A 496 -0.26 -17.72 21.86
C LEU A 496 -1.18 -18.85 21.37
N PRO A 497 -1.43 -19.88 22.23
CA PRO A 497 -2.41 -20.92 21.98
C PRO A 497 -3.80 -20.33 21.72
N MET A 498 -4.47 -20.82 20.70
CA MET A 498 -5.83 -20.39 20.34
C MET A 498 -6.87 -20.99 21.29
N PRO A 499 -7.99 -20.31 21.53
CA PRO A 499 -9.11 -20.89 22.28
C PRO A 499 -9.57 -22.20 21.64
N ARG A 500 -9.69 -23.24 22.42
CA ARG A 500 -10.34 -24.49 21.98
C ARG A 500 -11.85 -24.23 21.85
N GLY A 501 -12.50 -24.79 20.82
CA GLY A 501 -13.93 -24.61 20.62
C GLY A 501 -14.30 -23.18 20.22
N LEU A 502 -13.49 -22.54 19.37
CA LEU A 502 -13.72 -21.17 18.88
C LEU A 502 -15.12 -21.01 18.25
N SER A 503 -15.71 -22.08 17.71
CA SER A 503 -17.09 -22.13 17.24
C SER A 503 -18.13 -21.86 18.34
N GLU A 504 -17.78 -22.06 19.62
CA GLU A 504 -18.64 -21.67 20.76
C GLU A 504 -18.61 -20.16 21.00
N PHE A 505 -17.54 -19.48 20.54
CA PHE A 505 -17.32 -18.05 20.76
C PHE A 505 -17.65 -17.22 19.52
N ILE A 506 -17.58 -17.80 18.33
CA ILE A 506 -17.68 -17.11 17.04
C ILE A 506 -18.66 -17.85 16.12
N ASP A 507 -19.29 -17.19 15.18
CA ASP A 507 -20.22 -17.81 14.22
C ASP A 507 -19.53 -18.97 13.47
N LYS A 508 -20.25 -20.09 13.29
CA LYS A 508 -19.78 -21.35 12.68
C LYS A 508 -19.06 -21.23 11.32
N LYS A 509 -19.18 -20.09 10.65
CA LYS A 509 -18.44 -19.79 9.42
C LYS A 509 -16.95 -19.54 9.65
N LEU A 510 -16.51 -19.45 10.90
CA LEU A 510 -15.14 -19.18 11.32
C LEU A 510 -14.38 -20.43 11.81
N ASP A 511 -14.86 -21.62 11.60
CA ASP A 511 -14.16 -22.90 11.88
C ASP A 511 -12.77 -23.01 11.20
N ASN A 512 -12.35 -21.98 10.49
CA ASN A 512 -11.10 -21.87 9.75
C ASN A 512 -10.15 -20.77 10.25
N ILE A 513 -10.24 -20.31 11.49
CA ILE A 513 -9.25 -19.39 12.11
C ILE A 513 -7.81 -19.91 12.05
N GLU A 514 -7.65 -21.20 11.87
CA GLU A 514 -6.36 -21.81 11.57
C GLU A 514 -5.91 -21.62 10.11
N LYS A 515 -6.74 -21.06 9.23
CA LYS A 515 -6.30 -20.72 7.86
C LYS A 515 -5.40 -19.48 7.87
N PRO A 516 -4.41 -19.46 6.99
CA PRO A 516 -3.37 -18.41 7.00
C PRO A 516 -3.87 -16.99 6.75
N ASN A 517 -5.06 -16.81 6.20
CA ASN A 517 -5.60 -15.51 5.76
C ASN A 517 -6.72 -14.97 6.65
N VAL A 518 -6.78 -15.39 7.92
CA VAL A 518 -7.78 -14.87 8.87
C VAL A 518 -7.26 -13.59 9.50
N ASP A 519 -8.03 -12.51 9.43
CA ASP A 519 -7.75 -11.28 10.16
C ASP A 519 -7.90 -11.56 11.66
N SER A 520 -6.96 -11.08 12.46
CA SER A 520 -6.84 -11.54 13.83
C SER A 520 -7.55 -10.65 14.85
N GLY A 521 -8.07 -9.49 14.41
CA GLY A 521 -8.89 -8.62 15.25
C GLY A 521 -8.10 -7.62 16.09
N TRP A 522 -8.61 -7.32 17.29
CA TRP A 522 -8.07 -6.29 18.18
C TRP A 522 -7.67 -6.87 19.52
N THR A 523 -6.58 -6.39 20.12
CA THR A 523 -6.08 -6.89 21.40
C THR A 523 -5.81 -5.76 22.39
N ALA A 524 -5.83 -6.07 23.68
CA ALA A 524 -5.41 -5.22 24.78
C ALA A 524 -4.73 -6.05 25.87
N ILE A 525 -3.79 -5.43 26.58
CA ILE A 525 -3.09 -6.04 27.73
C ILE A 525 -3.29 -5.18 28.98
N SER A 526 -3.56 -5.80 30.14
CA SER A 526 -3.75 -5.07 31.42
C SER A 526 -2.48 -4.36 31.85
N ALA A 527 -2.63 -3.32 32.67
CA ALA A 527 -1.51 -2.52 33.20
C ALA A 527 -0.41 -3.35 33.87
N ASP A 528 -0.77 -4.48 34.51
CA ASP A 528 0.16 -5.41 35.17
C ASP A 528 0.67 -6.52 34.21
N GLY A 529 0.34 -6.46 32.93
CA GLY A 529 0.77 -7.43 31.90
C GLY A 529 0.16 -8.83 32.01
N LYS A 530 -0.73 -9.09 32.97
CA LYS A 530 -1.23 -10.44 33.25
C LYS A 530 -2.43 -10.85 32.43
N ARG A 531 -3.40 -9.92 32.23
CA ARG A 531 -4.60 -10.17 31.45
C ARG A 531 -4.39 -9.75 30.01
N ILE A 532 -4.57 -10.67 29.08
CA ILE A 532 -4.58 -10.40 27.65
C ILE A 532 -6.01 -10.60 27.14
N MET A 533 -6.53 -9.61 26.45
CA MET A 533 -7.84 -9.65 25.81
C MET A 533 -7.72 -9.72 24.31
N TRP A 534 -8.67 -10.37 23.66
CA TRP A 534 -8.71 -10.53 22.22
C TRP A 534 -10.14 -10.41 21.68
N ALA A 535 -10.41 -9.36 20.91
CA ALA A 535 -11.60 -9.23 20.08
C ALA A 535 -11.32 -9.93 18.76
N VAL A 536 -11.73 -11.18 18.64
CA VAL A 536 -11.38 -12.05 17.52
C VAL A 536 -12.13 -11.63 16.27
N ALA A 537 -11.43 -11.34 15.18
CA ALA A 537 -12.02 -11.09 13.86
C ALA A 537 -11.77 -12.27 12.94
N GLY A 538 -12.74 -12.59 12.11
CA GLY A 538 -12.63 -13.69 11.17
C GLY A 538 -12.67 -13.21 9.72
N GLY A 539 -11.54 -12.98 9.09
CA GLY A 539 -11.40 -12.70 7.66
C GLY A 539 -12.03 -11.38 7.18
N ARG A 540 -11.72 -10.98 5.97
CA ARG A 540 -12.32 -9.77 5.36
C ARG A 540 -13.85 -9.89 5.29
N GLY A 541 -14.54 -8.97 5.95
CA GLY A 541 -15.99 -8.85 5.90
C GLY A 541 -16.77 -9.67 6.94
N PHE A 542 -16.12 -10.39 7.84
CA PHE A 542 -16.79 -11.05 8.96
C PHE A 542 -16.80 -10.16 10.19
N SER A 543 -17.98 -9.94 10.75
CA SER A 543 -18.12 -9.25 12.03
C SER A 543 -17.63 -10.13 13.15
N ASN A 544 -16.89 -9.52 14.06
CA ASN A 544 -16.45 -10.14 15.28
C ASN A 544 -17.64 -10.26 16.26
N LYS A 545 -17.89 -11.46 16.78
CA LYS A 545 -18.97 -11.72 17.74
C LYS A 545 -18.44 -12.15 19.11
N ALA A 546 -17.14 -12.15 19.33
CA ALA A 546 -16.57 -12.61 20.58
C ALA A 546 -15.37 -11.79 21.01
N VAL A 547 -15.39 -11.42 22.27
CA VAL A 547 -14.25 -10.92 23.01
C VAL A 547 -13.88 -11.99 24.02
N CYS A 548 -12.62 -12.42 23.98
CA CYS A 548 -12.08 -13.44 24.89
C CYS A 548 -10.94 -12.85 25.71
N TYR A 549 -10.63 -13.50 26.82
CA TYR A 549 -9.49 -13.14 27.66
C TYR A 549 -8.77 -14.36 28.23
N THR A 550 -7.51 -14.17 28.56
CA THR A 550 -6.64 -15.16 29.19
C THR A 550 -5.79 -14.51 30.30
N ASP A 551 -5.49 -15.26 31.37
CA ASP A 551 -4.57 -14.86 32.44
C ASP A 551 -3.32 -15.76 32.48
N ASP A 552 -3.20 -16.67 31.52
CA ASP A 552 -2.17 -17.72 31.50
C ASP A 552 -1.54 -17.88 30.09
N GLU A 553 -1.41 -16.78 29.37
CA GLU A 553 -0.82 -16.70 28.04
C GLU A 553 -1.49 -17.66 27.04
N GLY A 554 -2.82 -17.73 27.07
CA GLY A 554 -3.61 -18.49 26.12
C GLY A 554 -3.77 -19.99 26.44
N LYS A 555 -3.27 -20.51 27.56
CA LYS A 555 -3.50 -21.90 27.96
C LYS A 555 -4.98 -22.15 28.25
N THR A 556 -5.64 -21.17 28.86
CA THR A 556 -7.09 -21.15 29.06
C THR A 556 -7.68 -19.83 28.60
N TRP A 557 -8.90 -19.89 28.04
CA TRP A 557 -9.63 -18.74 27.53
C TRP A 557 -11.04 -18.68 28.10
N GLN A 558 -11.50 -17.46 28.36
CA GLN A 558 -12.86 -17.20 28.81
C GLN A 558 -13.49 -16.14 27.89
N LYS A 559 -14.82 -16.17 27.73
CA LYS A 559 -15.56 -15.17 26.95
C LYS A 559 -15.99 -14.01 27.83
N SER A 560 -15.80 -12.78 27.36
CA SER A 560 -16.35 -11.59 28.00
C SER A 560 -17.87 -11.50 27.76
N ILE A 561 -18.59 -10.97 28.75
CA ILE A 561 -20.04 -10.75 28.69
C ILE A 561 -20.29 -9.26 28.46
N PHE A 562 -21.11 -8.95 27.46
CA PHE A 562 -21.55 -7.58 27.18
C PHE A 562 -22.99 -7.40 27.59
N THR A 563 -23.30 -6.28 28.26
CA THR A 563 -24.67 -5.89 28.63
C THR A 563 -24.97 -4.47 28.18
N ASP A 564 -26.22 -4.21 27.82
CA ASP A 564 -26.70 -2.84 27.56
C ASP A 564 -26.76 -2.03 28.86
N SER A 565 -27.12 -0.75 28.76
CA SER A 565 -27.22 0.14 29.91
C SER A 565 -28.30 -0.27 30.92
N SER A 566 -29.25 -1.11 30.51
CA SER A 566 -30.32 -1.67 31.36
C SER A 566 -29.91 -3.01 32.00
N GLY A 567 -28.76 -3.60 31.60
CA GLY A 567 -28.26 -4.86 32.11
C GLY A 567 -28.71 -6.10 31.33
N ASN A 568 -29.39 -5.93 30.19
CA ASN A 568 -29.72 -7.03 29.31
C ASN A 568 -28.48 -7.47 28.50
N SER A 569 -28.43 -8.71 28.07
CA SER A 569 -27.36 -9.21 27.20
C SER A 569 -27.29 -8.37 25.91
N ALA A 570 -26.11 -7.89 25.59
CA ALA A 570 -25.82 -7.20 24.34
C ALA A 570 -24.94 -8.11 23.45
N ASP A 571 -25.35 -8.25 22.19
CA ASP A 571 -24.57 -9.00 21.19
C ASP A 571 -23.79 -7.98 20.34
N GLU A 572 -22.55 -7.71 20.74
CA GLU A 572 -21.75 -6.65 20.12
C GLU A 572 -20.85 -7.21 19.04
N HIS A 573 -20.84 -6.47 17.91
CA HIS A 573 -20.04 -6.75 16.72
C HIS A 573 -19.04 -5.64 16.47
N ASN A 574 -17.84 -5.99 15.96
CA ASN A 574 -16.80 -5.03 15.58
C ASN A 574 -16.36 -4.11 16.75
N VAL A 575 -15.93 -4.75 17.81
CA VAL A 575 -15.48 -4.06 19.01
C VAL A 575 -13.97 -3.89 19.00
N LYS A 576 -13.49 -2.68 19.26
CA LYS A 576 -12.08 -2.41 19.61
C LYS A 576 -11.95 -2.29 21.12
N ILE A 577 -11.02 -3.04 21.70
CA ILE A 577 -10.82 -3.14 23.14
C ILE A 577 -9.57 -2.36 23.51
N PHE A 578 -9.61 -1.72 24.67
CA PHE A 578 -8.51 -0.96 25.23
C PHE A 578 -8.40 -1.23 26.72
N SER A 579 -7.17 -1.29 27.24
CA SER A 579 -6.85 -1.34 28.66
C SER A 579 -6.61 0.05 29.21
N ASP A 580 -6.65 0.21 30.54
CA ASP A 580 -6.10 1.39 31.22
C ASP A 580 -4.60 1.21 31.44
N TYR A 581 -3.79 2.25 31.40
CA TYR A 581 -2.35 2.17 31.60
C TYR A 581 -1.92 1.93 33.04
N TYR A 582 -2.80 2.19 34.02
CA TYR A 582 -2.47 2.17 35.47
C TYR A 582 -3.36 1.25 36.27
N ASN A 583 -4.59 1.02 35.81
CA ASN A 583 -5.57 0.21 36.50
C ASN A 583 -5.84 -1.10 35.77
N SER A 584 -5.29 -2.20 36.27
CA SER A 584 -5.44 -3.52 35.64
C SER A 584 -6.87 -4.06 35.63
N ASP A 585 -7.78 -3.51 36.45
CA ASP A 585 -9.18 -3.91 36.48
C ASP A 585 -10.02 -3.17 35.42
N LEU A 586 -9.49 -2.07 34.87
CA LEU A 586 -10.23 -1.19 33.98
C LEU A 586 -9.92 -1.47 32.51
N PHE A 587 -10.94 -1.87 31.79
CA PHE A 587 -10.95 -1.96 30.34
C PHE A 587 -12.14 -1.21 29.76
N PHE A 588 -12.02 -0.78 28.52
CA PHE A 588 -13.13 -0.20 27.79
C PHE A 588 -13.13 -0.69 26.35
N ALA A 589 -14.31 -0.66 25.75
CA ALA A 589 -14.50 -1.11 24.39
C ALA A 589 -15.34 -0.12 23.59
N ILE A 590 -14.97 0.09 22.35
CA ILE A 590 -15.73 0.88 21.38
C ILE A 590 -16.40 -0.05 20.38
N ALA A 591 -17.73 -0.01 20.32
CA ALA A 591 -18.48 -0.64 19.27
C ALA A 591 -18.65 0.32 18.09
N GLU A 592 -18.24 -0.12 16.91
CA GLU A 592 -18.32 0.66 15.68
C GLU A 592 -19.74 0.65 15.13
N ARG A 593 -20.50 1.69 15.48
CA ARG A 593 -21.87 1.95 15.06
C ARG A 593 -21.94 3.33 14.43
N GLU A 594 -23.10 3.73 13.87
CA GLU A 594 -23.29 5.11 13.40
C GLU A 594 -22.99 6.12 14.52
N ASN A 595 -23.52 5.86 15.72
CA ASN A 595 -23.15 6.59 16.94
C ASN A 595 -22.25 5.71 17.81
N LEU A 596 -21.32 6.37 18.53
CA LEU A 596 -20.37 5.71 19.41
C LEU A 596 -21.07 4.80 20.45
N GLY A 597 -20.75 3.53 20.46
CA GLY A 597 -21.06 2.59 21.53
C GLY A 597 -19.87 2.46 22.45
N LEU A 598 -20.00 2.93 23.71
CA LEU A 598 -18.93 2.81 24.70
C LEU A 598 -19.33 1.80 25.77
N TYR A 599 -18.46 0.83 26.02
CA TYR A 599 -18.59 -0.16 27.08
C TYR A 599 -17.42 -0.05 28.06
N ILE A 600 -17.69 -0.24 29.33
CA ILE A 600 -16.66 -0.22 30.39
C ILE A 600 -16.74 -1.52 31.19
N SER A 601 -15.57 -2.09 31.45
CA SER A 601 -15.33 -3.17 32.38
C SER A 601 -14.52 -2.67 33.58
N ARG A 602 -14.84 -3.15 34.79
CA ARG A 602 -14.12 -2.88 36.03
C ARG A 602 -13.72 -4.17 36.74
N ASP A 603 -13.80 -5.28 36.03
CA ASP A 603 -13.51 -6.64 36.51
C ASP A 603 -12.54 -7.35 35.53
N LYS A 604 -11.53 -6.62 35.08
CA LYS A 604 -10.49 -7.13 34.18
C LYS A 604 -11.02 -7.60 32.82
N GLY A 605 -12.08 -6.98 32.29
CA GLY A 605 -12.64 -7.36 31.01
C GLY A 605 -13.55 -8.59 31.03
N ALA A 606 -13.90 -9.13 32.19
CA ALA A 606 -14.84 -10.26 32.29
C ALA A 606 -16.25 -9.82 31.88
N THR A 607 -16.70 -8.65 32.36
CA THR A 607 -17.99 -8.08 31.96
C THR A 607 -17.83 -6.65 31.47
N PHE A 608 -18.53 -6.30 30.39
CA PHE A 608 -18.60 -4.97 29.82
C PHE A 608 -20.03 -4.45 29.86
N ARG A 609 -20.22 -3.26 30.42
CA ARG A 609 -21.53 -2.60 30.48
C ARG A 609 -21.53 -1.34 29.62
N GLU A 610 -22.57 -1.21 28.80
CA GLU A 610 -22.76 -0.02 27.97
C GLU A 610 -22.98 1.23 28.82
N VAL A 611 -22.32 2.30 28.44
CA VAL A 611 -22.48 3.63 29.01
C VAL A 611 -23.41 4.44 28.14
N SER A 612 -24.46 5.00 28.72
CA SER A 612 -25.34 5.92 28.03
C SER A 612 -24.61 7.25 27.72
N ILE A 613 -24.30 7.47 26.45
CA ILE A 613 -23.68 8.71 25.96
C ILE A 613 -24.79 9.61 25.44
N LYS A 614 -24.91 10.81 26.03
CA LYS A 614 -25.89 11.82 25.58
C LYS A 614 -25.40 12.62 24.36
N ALA A 615 -24.10 12.67 24.12
CA ALA A 615 -23.50 13.39 23.01
C ALA A 615 -23.67 12.59 21.69
N ASP A 616 -23.98 13.28 20.59
CA ASP A 616 -24.06 12.68 19.26
C ASP A 616 -22.65 12.57 18.66
N ILE A 617 -21.89 11.56 19.10
CA ILE A 617 -20.56 11.30 18.62
C ILE A 617 -20.65 10.22 17.55
N LYS A 618 -20.29 10.58 16.31
CA LYS A 618 -20.28 9.63 15.19
C LYS A 618 -19.04 8.72 15.24
N CYS A 619 -19.26 7.42 15.05
CA CYS A 619 -18.19 6.42 14.95
C CYS A 619 -18.58 5.30 13.99
N PRO A 620 -18.88 5.63 12.72
CA PRO A 620 -19.33 4.62 11.77
C PRO A 620 -18.22 3.62 11.46
N ARG A 621 -18.59 2.38 11.17
CA ARG A 621 -17.70 1.22 10.95
C ARG A 621 -16.53 1.47 9.99
N TYR A 622 -16.72 2.35 9.04
CA TYR A 622 -15.71 2.67 8.01
C TYR A 622 -15.04 4.03 8.21
N ALA A 623 -15.37 4.75 9.29
CA ALA A 623 -14.67 5.97 9.61
C ALA A 623 -13.26 5.64 10.11
N HIS A 624 -12.31 6.40 9.61
CA HIS A 624 -10.98 6.40 10.21
C HIS A 624 -11.04 7.19 11.50
N TYR A 625 -10.74 6.53 12.62
CA TYR A 625 -10.63 7.18 13.91
C TYR A 625 -9.44 6.64 14.70
N GLN A 626 -8.85 7.49 15.51
CA GLN A 626 -7.83 7.08 16.47
C GLN A 626 -8.27 7.38 17.90
N LEU A 627 -8.08 6.39 18.77
CA LEU A 627 -8.22 6.53 20.21
C LEU A 627 -6.84 6.47 20.84
N SER A 628 -6.57 7.41 21.76
CA SER A 628 -5.34 7.44 22.53
C SER A 628 -5.63 7.58 24.03
N ARG A 629 -4.97 6.75 24.82
CA ARG A 629 -5.04 6.83 26.29
C ARG A 629 -4.10 7.93 26.78
N GLN A 630 -4.52 8.72 27.76
CA GLN A 630 -3.67 9.76 28.33
C GLN A 630 -2.61 9.14 29.24
N PRO A 631 -1.30 9.33 29.00
CA PRO A 631 -0.25 8.52 29.65
C PRO A 631 0.11 8.95 31.08
N ASP A 632 -0.46 10.03 31.61
CA ASP A 632 -0.25 10.53 32.97
C ASP A 632 -1.48 10.32 33.87
N LYS A 633 -2.61 9.78 33.31
CA LYS A 633 -3.86 9.75 34.08
C LYS A 633 -4.71 8.51 33.79
N SER A 634 -4.95 7.71 34.82
CA SER A 634 -5.88 6.58 34.75
C SER A 634 -7.30 7.00 34.45
N GLY A 635 -8.02 6.19 33.68
CA GLY A 635 -9.41 6.40 33.29
C GLY A 635 -9.64 7.53 32.30
N VAL A 636 -8.60 8.08 31.67
CA VAL A 636 -8.73 9.14 30.69
C VAL A 636 -8.25 8.68 29.31
N PHE A 637 -9.11 8.87 28.31
CA PHE A 637 -8.79 8.63 26.91
C PHE A 637 -9.38 9.69 26.00
N TRP A 638 -8.84 9.78 24.79
CA TRP A 638 -9.19 10.77 23.81
C TRP A 638 -9.57 10.09 22.49
N LEU A 639 -10.53 10.67 21.77
CA LEU A 639 -11.01 10.15 20.49
C LEU A 639 -11.00 11.26 19.44
N ALA A 640 -10.24 11.05 18.39
CA ALA A 640 -10.31 11.76 17.11
C ALA A 640 -11.13 10.90 16.15
N ASN A 641 -12.33 11.33 15.74
CA ASN A 641 -13.23 10.50 14.94
C ASN A 641 -13.17 10.77 13.43
N GLY A 642 -12.29 11.68 13.00
CA GLY A 642 -12.13 12.03 11.58
C GLY A 642 -13.29 12.79 10.94
N ILE A 643 -14.35 13.10 11.71
CA ILE A 643 -15.57 13.75 11.22
C ILE A 643 -15.72 15.13 11.81
N LYS A 644 -15.83 15.23 13.14
CA LYS A 644 -16.00 16.50 13.86
C LYS A 644 -15.65 16.31 15.32
N GLY A 645 -14.92 17.27 15.90
CA GLY A 645 -14.57 17.31 17.31
C GLY A 645 -13.29 16.56 17.68
N LEU A 646 -12.80 16.85 18.88
CA LEU A 646 -11.77 16.09 19.60
C LEU A 646 -12.33 15.81 21.00
N TYR A 647 -12.65 14.57 21.27
CA TYR A 647 -13.38 14.19 22.47
C TYR A 647 -12.43 13.65 23.55
N ARG A 648 -12.53 14.21 24.76
CA ARG A 648 -11.88 13.72 25.97
C ARG A 648 -12.90 13.01 26.85
N PHE A 649 -12.61 11.76 27.20
CA PHE A 649 -13.42 10.95 28.09
C PHE A 649 -12.72 10.78 29.43
N GLU A 650 -13.45 10.90 30.51
CA GLU A 650 -12.95 10.65 31.87
C GLU A 650 -13.88 9.66 32.59
N ILE A 651 -13.39 8.46 32.82
CA ILE A 651 -14.13 7.39 33.48
C ILE A 651 -14.11 7.64 35.00
N LYS A 652 -15.28 7.84 35.60
CA LYS A 652 -15.50 7.97 37.04
C LYS A 652 -16.16 6.71 37.58
N SER A 653 -16.35 6.62 38.91
CA SER A 653 -16.97 5.44 39.56
C SER A 653 -18.32 5.06 38.89
N ASP A 654 -19.21 6.02 38.70
CA ASP A 654 -20.59 5.78 38.27
C ASP A 654 -20.99 6.49 36.97
N SER A 655 -20.04 7.18 36.33
CA SER A 655 -20.32 7.99 35.12
C SER A 655 -19.08 8.15 34.25
N VAL A 656 -19.30 8.66 33.04
CA VAL A 656 -18.24 9.09 32.13
C VAL A 656 -18.44 10.56 31.83
N GLY A 657 -17.43 11.37 32.17
CA GLY A 657 -17.35 12.75 31.73
C GLY A 657 -16.90 12.82 30.28
N ILE A 658 -17.55 13.63 29.46
CA ILE A 658 -17.20 13.84 28.06
C ILE A 658 -17.05 15.33 27.82
N SER A 659 -15.94 15.72 27.21
CA SER A 659 -15.68 17.11 26.80
C SER A 659 -15.27 17.10 25.33
N ASP A 660 -15.86 17.94 24.52
CA ASP A 660 -15.42 18.23 23.17
C ASP A 660 -14.49 19.46 23.21
N ILE A 661 -13.23 19.24 22.89
CA ILE A 661 -12.17 20.27 23.00
C ILE A 661 -12.13 21.13 21.74
N LEU A 662 -12.47 20.56 20.58
CA LEU A 662 -12.41 21.20 19.27
C LEU A 662 -13.74 21.00 18.50
N PRO A 663 -14.87 21.56 19.00
CA PRO A 663 -16.21 21.22 18.50
C PRO A 663 -16.49 21.65 17.07
N GLU A 664 -15.73 22.58 16.52
CA GLU A 664 -15.92 23.07 15.15
C GLU A 664 -14.88 22.51 14.15
N ASP A 665 -13.86 21.82 14.66
CA ASP A 665 -12.73 21.34 13.89
C ASP A 665 -12.87 19.84 13.57
N ARG A 666 -12.13 19.36 12.57
CA ARG A 666 -12.06 17.93 12.20
C ARG A 666 -10.69 17.38 12.54
N ILE A 667 -10.63 16.50 13.53
CA ILE A 667 -9.39 15.85 13.96
C ILE A 667 -9.41 14.38 13.50
N ASN A 668 -8.38 14.00 12.75
CA ASN A 668 -8.23 12.67 12.15
C ASN A 668 -7.50 11.71 13.10
N CYS A 669 -6.39 12.16 13.69
CA CYS A 669 -5.57 11.34 14.57
C CYS A 669 -5.17 12.10 15.82
N ILE A 670 -4.92 11.36 16.91
CA ILE A 670 -4.40 11.86 18.17
C ILE A 670 -3.43 10.87 18.81
N GLY A 671 -2.29 11.37 19.29
CA GLY A 671 -1.32 10.60 20.07
C GLY A 671 -0.65 11.45 21.14
N PHE A 672 -0.05 10.79 22.10
CA PHE A 672 0.69 11.45 23.19
C PHE A 672 2.15 11.08 23.14
N GLY A 673 2.98 11.95 23.68
CA GLY A 673 4.41 11.74 23.90
C GLY A 673 4.87 12.42 25.17
N LYS A 674 6.18 12.43 25.38
CA LYS A 674 6.81 13.10 26.52
C LYS A 674 6.51 14.60 26.47
N GLY A 675 6.04 15.14 27.58
CA GLY A 675 5.84 16.59 27.75
C GLY A 675 7.12 17.33 28.18
N LEU A 676 7.05 18.64 28.16
CA LEU A 676 8.09 19.51 28.71
C LEU A 676 8.21 19.36 30.25
N GLU A 677 7.09 19.15 30.90
CA GLU A 677 6.95 18.92 32.32
C GLU A 677 6.18 17.61 32.57
N GLU A 678 5.34 17.54 33.59
CA GLU A 678 4.54 16.36 33.92
C GLU A 678 3.37 16.14 32.94
N THR A 679 2.85 17.21 32.29
CA THR A 679 1.76 17.11 31.32
C THR A 679 2.29 16.54 30.00
N PRO A 680 1.69 15.47 29.47
CA PRO A 680 2.15 14.88 28.22
C PRO A 680 1.90 15.82 27.04
N ALA A 681 2.81 15.85 26.08
CA ALA A 681 2.61 16.53 24.81
C ALA A 681 1.58 15.77 23.98
N MET A 682 0.60 16.47 23.45
CA MET A 682 -0.44 15.95 22.56
C MET A 682 -0.08 16.29 21.12
N TYR A 683 -0.14 15.30 20.23
CA TYR A 683 0.02 15.47 18.80
C TYR A 683 -1.28 15.13 18.08
N VAL A 684 -1.71 15.96 17.15
CA VAL A 684 -2.93 15.72 16.37
C VAL A 684 -2.71 16.00 14.89
N THR A 685 -3.47 15.29 14.04
CA THR A 685 -3.60 15.62 12.62
C THR A 685 -5.04 15.96 12.32
N GLY A 686 -5.26 16.98 11.49
CA GLY A 686 -6.61 17.37 11.12
C GLY A 686 -6.69 18.82 10.66
N ASN A 687 -7.91 19.31 10.60
CA ASN A 687 -8.21 20.70 10.24
C ASN A 687 -8.51 21.46 11.53
N ILE A 688 -7.66 22.40 11.90
CA ILE A 688 -7.85 23.27 13.06
C ILE A 688 -7.98 24.72 12.58
N SER A 689 -9.10 25.36 12.92
CA SER A 689 -9.39 26.74 12.52
C SER A 689 -9.31 26.96 10.99
N GLY A 690 -9.70 25.95 10.20
CA GLY A 690 -9.71 26.01 8.75
C GLY A 690 -8.38 25.68 8.07
N GLU A 691 -7.34 25.33 8.83
CA GLU A 691 -6.02 24.96 8.31
C GLU A 691 -5.75 23.47 8.58
N TYR A 692 -5.56 22.67 7.51
CA TYR A 692 -5.15 21.28 7.65
C TYR A 692 -3.66 21.18 7.96
N GLY A 693 -3.31 20.33 8.93
CA GLY A 693 -1.92 20.14 9.30
C GLY A 693 -1.71 19.14 10.43
N PHE A 694 -0.47 19.14 10.93
CA PHE A 694 -0.05 18.43 12.13
C PHE A 694 0.20 19.47 13.21
N PHE A 695 -0.24 19.18 14.42
CA PHE A 695 -0.17 20.15 15.51
C PHE A 695 0.31 19.50 16.79
N ILE A 696 1.01 20.27 17.62
CA ILE A 696 1.39 19.95 18.99
C ILE A 696 0.65 20.83 19.99
N SER A 697 0.29 20.26 21.13
CA SER A 697 -0.24 20.97 22.31
C SER A 697 0.48 20.45 23.56
N ASP A 698 1.05 21.34 24.35
CA ASP A 698 1.70 21.04 25.63
C ASP A 698 0.78 21.30 26.84
N ASP A 699 -0.50 21.64 26.61
CA ASP A 699 -1.50 22.02 27.59
C ASP A 699 -2.85 21.28 27.39
N LEU A 700 -2.80 20.05 26.86
CA LEU A 700 -3.96 19.18 26.63
C LEU A 700 -5.09 19.85 25.81
N GLY A 701 -4.73 20.62 24.81
CA GLY A 701 -5.65 21.18 23.83
C GLY A 701 -6.15 22.59 24.13
N GLU A 702 -5.62 23.28 25.16
CA GLU A 702 -5.91 24.70 25.37
C GLU A 702 -5.27 25.57 24.28
N SER A 703 -4.07 25.18 23.82
CA SER A 703 -3.40 25.80 22.68
C SER A 703 -2.74 24.80 21.75
N PHE A 704 -2.60 25.17 20.47
CA PHE A 704 -1.99 24.35 19.44
C PHE A 704 -0.97 25.14 18.61
N ALA A 705 0.17 24.52 18.30
CA ALA A 705 1.14 25.03 17.33
C ALA A 705 1.22 24.08 16.14
N ARG A 706 1.16 24.62 14.91
CA ARG A 706 1.38 23.84 13.70
C ARG A 706 2.84 23.42 13.61
N ILE A 707 3.10 22.15 13.26
CA ILE A 707 4.44 21.55 13.23
C ILE A 707 4.87 21.10 11.83
N ASN A 708 4.01 21.19 10.81
CA ASN A 708 4.35 20.93 9.42
C ASN A 708 4.13 22.17 8.54
N THR A 709 4.56 22.08 7.29
CA THR A 709 4.28 23.06 6.23
C THR A 709 3.36 22.43 5.17
N ASP A 710 2.87 23.25 4.22
CA ASP A 710 2.05 22.74 3.11
C ASP A 710 2.83 21.79 2.16
N ARG A 711 4.16 21.71 2.29
CA ARG A 711 4.99 20.74 1.58
C ARG A 711 5.11 19.39 2.27
N GLN A 712 4.59 19.25 3.49
CA GLN A 712 4.77 18.07 4.36
C GLN A 712 3.43 17.55 4.82
N GLN A 713 2.62 17.07 3.89
CA GLN A 713 1.24 16.58 4.14
C GLN A 713 1.14 15.05 4.09
N TYR A 714 1.92 14.38 3.23
CA TYR A 714 2.09 12.93 3.11
C TYR A 714 0.80 12.10 2.92
N GLY A 715 -0.24 12.68 2.34
CA GLY A 715 -1.49 11.98 2.02
C GLY A 715 -2.31 11.57 3.24
N VAL A 716 -2.78 10.33 3.24
CA VAL A 716 -3.57 9.77 4.33
C VAL A 716 -2.68 9.40 5.52
N ILE A 717 -3.00 9.91 6.69
CA ILE A 717 -2.35 9.54 7.95
C ILE A 717 -3.29 8.61 8.74
N HIS A 718 -2.82 7.42 9.07
CA HIS A 718 -3.60 6.44 9.82
C HIS A 718 -3.43 6.57 11.34
N SER A 719 -2.26 7.00 11.80
CA SER A 719 -1.97 7.16 13.22
C SER A 719 -0.86 8.19 13.44
N ILE A 720 -0.92 8.88 14.56
CA ILE A 720 0.14 9.73 15.09
C ILE A 720 0.46 9.32 16.52
N CYS A 721 1.73 9.30 16.88
CA CYS A 721 2.18 9.01 18.24
C CYS A 721 3.38 9.89 18.58
N GLY A 722 3.34 10.62 19.68
CA GLY A 722 4.50 11.33 20.21
C GLY A 722 5.51 10.35 20.81
N ASP A 723 6.77 10.71 20.80
CA ASP A 723 7.81 9.91 21.44
C ASP A 723 7.70 10.01 22.98
N MET A 724 7.66 8.86 23.65
CA MET A 724 7.53 8.78 25.10
C MET A 724 8.82 9.07 25.86
N ARG A 725 9.97 9.18 25.16
CA ARG A 725 11.29 9.43 25.75
C ARG A 725 11.80 10.85 25.51
N GLU A 726 11.30 11.52 24.45
CA GLU A 726 11.84 12.82 24.00
C GLU A 726 10.69 13.76 23.59
N HIS A 727 10.62 14.94 24.21
CA HIS A 727 9.66 15.98 23.83
C HIS A 727 10.02 16.54 22.43
N GLY A 728 9.02 16.89 21.64
CA GLY A 728 9.23 17.48 20.33
C GLY A 728 9.61 16.46 19.25
N VAL A 729 9.43 15.16 19.52
CA VAL A 729 9.57 14.08 18.54
C VAL A 729 8.28 13.29 18.43
N PHE A 730 7.91 12.90 17.22
CA PHE A 730 6.69 12.13 16.97
C PHE A 730 6.82 11.26 15.72
N CYS A 731 5.95 10.26 15.59
CA CYS A 731 5.82 9.38 14.44
C CYS A 731 4.46 9.56 13.75
N LEU A 732 4.44 9.38 12.43
CA LEU A 732 3.27 9.34 11.57
C LEU A 732 3.22 8.01 10.82
N ALA A 733 2.21 7.22 11.05
CA ALA A 733 1.88 6.05 10.25
C ALA A 733 1.13 6.52 8.99
N THR A 734 1.81 6.53 7.84
CA THR A 734 1.21 7.00 6.60
C THR A 734 0.56 5.85 5.83
N GLY A 735 -0.43 6.18 4.99
CA GLY A 735 -1.11 5.19 4.14
C GLY A 735 -0.31 4.76 2.90
N SER A 736 0.83 5.40 2.61
CA SER A 736 1.48 5.20 1.33
C SER A 736 2.97 5.60 1.25
N HIS A 737 3.53 6.17 2.32
CA HIS A 737 4.92 6.67 2.30
C HIS A 737 5.69 6.32 3.59
N GLY A 738 5.53 5.10 4.06
CA GLY A 738 6.28 4.56 5.18
C GLY A 738 5.91 5.14 6.54
N LEU A 739 6.73 4.82 7.53
CA LEU A 739 6.66 5.42 8.86
C LEU A 739 7.52 6.67 8.88
N MET A 740 6.87 7.82 8.94
CA MET A 740 7.52 9.12 9.06
C MET A 740 7.78 9.47 10.52
N PHE A 741 8.82 10.25 10.77
CA PHE A 741 8.98 10.94 12.04
C PHE A 741 9.23 12.43 11.83
N GLY A 742 8.83 13.24 12.83
CA GLY A 742 9.16 14.65 12.92
C GLY A 742 9.97 14.93 14.18
N ARG A 743 11.02 15.75 14.06
CA ARG A 743 11.86 16.19 15.18
C ARG A 743 11.94 17.72 15.20
N GLN A 744 11.67 18.33 16.33
CA GLN A 744 11.72 19.79 16.48
C GLN A 744 13.16 20.32 16.25
N LYS A 745 13.28 21.33 15.37
CA LYS A 745 14.57 22.02 15.19
C LYS A 745 14.88 22.88 16.41
N ASN A 746 16.14 22.82 16.88
CA ASN A 746 16.68 23.63 17.98
C ASN A 746 16.33 23.20 19.42
N LEU A 747 15.87 21.99 19.66
CA LEU A 747 16.13 21.39 20.97
C LEU A 747 17.64 21.10 21.00
N ALA A 748 18.40 21.87 21.82
CA ALA A 748 19.81 21.56 22.05
C ALA A 748 19.89 20.08 22.48
N LYS A 749 20.73 19.29 21.78
CA LYS A 749 20.99 17.92 22.26
C LYS A 749 21.48 18.04 23.70
N PRO A 750 20.91 17.30 24.65
CA PRO A 750 21.34 17.33 26.02
C PRO A 750 22.80 16.89 26.18
#